data_26ea578ef1096f5a1944b484cf87dc73
#
_entry.id   26ea578ef1096f5a1944b484cf87dc73
#
_cell.length_a   1.000
_cell.length_b   1.000
_cell.length_c   1.000
_cell.angle_alpha   90.00
_cell.angle_beta   90.00
_cell.angle_gamma   90.00
#
_symmetry.space_group_name_H-M   'P 1'
#
loop_
_entity.id
_entity.type
_entity.pdbx_description
1 polymer ?
#
loop_
_entity_poly.entity_id
_entity_poly.type
_entity_poly.pdbx_seq_one_letter_code
_entity_poly.pdbx_strand_id
1 'polypeptide(L)'
;MKRKASLFFNTLVLFGVTLAGSSCSLLDNIMNQVGDAMGIRLSESKKTCVPGQKFKLKVFEEIIKGEVEEYTNYDANSWSSTNEEVATVDDRGNVVCHKVGSCDINFKSVGTKSCHVKVIEKELKSIKISRLKKKYAIGITQNELKGQIRNNSTITAVYTNNYEEAVIPQIINVSEVDTNTYGTYPVTFSYYITSNDLKESATGNIEITDASETSDKEKMERSIFDYADSSIRTTGYLINGKFKSVVIPIWFTDSDNFISEAKKDNIRNDAQKVFFSDNPSEDIGWESAKTYYEKESRVNGLLSGEKGLVDIDGKVSDWFIDTNPSSVYKDSEPESDLKQRAVDWYFSTTGENINDYDANNDGYLDGVIFMYGAPDYSTTGDSTNNLWYHVIAHSFSSRPSISTPILGNNMWVSYASMYGENNFKDRVGKNDYVKHYGKNTGLKLNPHTYIHETGHMFCLQDYYSTTRDESLPTENTMQSNNIGGHDPYSLLINNWANAYIPNESMTLDIRDVQSSHDIVLLTPKWNDAYSPFDEYIALELFAPNGLNEFDSNNGYGFGAYSEVGLRIWHIDSRLYCYDTGEITTDPRDGRTAILTDNSRGSPSGSQQIFKDHDEYPLLHLLRNDKDFSIDDTRLDMQESHYFKAGSTFSLEEFDKQFVEEGKLNNGLKLNWSVTVKNIYTNLDGSYGATLELIKSE
;
A
#
# COMPACT_ATOMS: atom_id res chain seq x y z
N MET A 1 20.74 -26.96 7.34
CA MET A 1 21.73 -26.00 6.84
C MET A 1 22.93 -25.82 7.79
N LYS A 2 22.78 -25.35 9.04
CA LYS A 2 23.91 -25.14 9.97
C LYS A 2 24.85 -26.38 10.19
N ARG A 3 24.38 -27.60 10.04
CA ARG A 3 25.21 -28.81 10.21
C ARG A 3 26.12 -29.13 9.00
N LYS A 4 25.74 -28.83 7.77
CA LYS A 4 26.59 -29.07 6.58
C LYS A 4 27.64 -27.96 6.41
N ALA A 5 27.27 -26.69 6.64
CA ALA A 5 28.23 -25.59 6.65
C ALA A 5 29.29 -25.76 7.76
N SER A 6 28.90 -26.21 8.96
CA SER A 6 29.82 -26.49 10.07
C SER A 6 30.81 -27.60 9.76
N LEU A 7 30.42 -28.68 9.03
CA LEU A 7 31.30 -29.76 8.67
C LEU A 7 32.31 -29.34 7.59
N PHE A 8 31.87 -28.49 6.62
CA PHE A 8 32.75 -27.98 5.58
C PHE A 8 33.71 -26.90 6.13
N PHE A 9 33.24 -26.03 7.02
CA PHE A 9 34.09 -25.03 7.67
C PHE A 9 35.17 -25.66 8.54
N ASN A 10 34.84 -26.69 9.30
CA ASN A 10 35.83 -27.42 10.09
C ASN A 10 36.87 -28.17 9.24
N THR A 11 36.51 -28.67 8.07
CA THR A 11 37.44 -29.29 7.12
C THR A 11 38.34 -28.23 6.44
N LEU A 12 37.81 -27.04 6.15
CA LEU A 12 38.59 -25.93 5.56
C LEU A 12 39.55 -25.32 6.56
N VAL A 13 39.18 -25.18 7.84
CA VAL A 13 40.06 -24.68 8.90
C VAL A 13 41.21 -25.69 9.15
N LEU A 14 40.99 -26.98 9.04
CA LEU A 14 42.07 -27.98 9.13
C LEU A 14 43.04 -27.94 7.94
N PHE A 15 42.56 -27.58 6.73
CA PHE A 15 43.42 -27.38 5.54
C PHE A 15 44.14 -26.02 5.53
N GLY A 16 43.54 -24.97 6.12
CA GLY A 16 44.11 -23.61 6.15
C GLY A 16 45.31 -23.44 7.08
N VAL A 17 45.47 -24.34 8.09
CA VAL A 17 46.61 -24.28 9.01
C VAL A 17 47.91 -24.86 8.40
N THR A 18 47.82 -25.61 7.30
CA THR A 18 48.98 -26.19 6.60
C THR A 18 49.46 -25.37 5.40
N LEU A 19 48.79 -24.25 5.05
CA LEU A 19 49.09 -23.43 3.85
C LEU A 19 49.53 -21.99 4.16
N ALA A 20 50.20 -21.77 5.29
CA ALA A 20 50.86 -20.50 5.59
C ALA A 20 52.03 -20.24 4.66
N GLY A 21 51.76 -19.92 3.38
CA GLY A 21 52.77 -19.64 2.35
C GLY A 21 52.25 -19.59 0.92
N SER A 22 50.97 -19.87 0.69
CA SER A 22 50.39 -19.82 -0.65
C SER A 22 49.86 -18.43 -1.03
N SER A 23 50.08 -18.03 -2.28
CA SER A 23 49.65 -16.73 -2.83
C SER A 23 48.11 -16.52 -2.72
N CYS A 24 47.69 -15.27 -2.58
CA CYS A 24 46.30 -14.83 -2.50
C CYS A 24 45.40 -15.47 -3.61
N SER A 25 45.96 -15.69 -4.79
CA SER A 25 45.30 -16.29 -5.96
C SER A 25 44.89 -17.77 -5.77
N LEU A 26 45.60 -18.54 -4.93
CA LEU A 26 45.23 -19.92 -4.68
C LEU A 26 44.04 -20.04 -3.71
N LEU A 27 43.99 -19.11 -2.75
CA LEU A 27 42.86 -19.01 -1.81
C LEU A 27 41.57 -18.60 -2.54
N ASP A 28 41.67 -17.61 -3.43
CA ASP A 28 40.55 -17.15 -4.27
C ASP A 28 40.05 -18.26 -5.21
N ASN A 29 40.93 -19.07 -5.78
CA ASN A 29 40.52 -20.22 -6.60
C ASN A 29 39.81 -21.32 -5.79
N ILE A 30 40.25 -21.59 -4.57
CA ILE A 30 39.60 -22.57 -3.67
C ILE A 30 38.21 -22.03 -3.27
N MET A 31 38.11 -20.76 -2.92
CA MET A 31 36.83 -20.15 -2.52
C MET A 31 35.84 -20.09 -3.70
N ASN A 32 36.31 -19.85 -4.93
CA ASN A 32 35.46 -19.91 -6.12
C ASN A 32 34.93 -21.34 -6.38
N GLN A 33 35.76 -22.36 -6.24
CA GLN A 33 35.34 -23.77 -6.36
C GLN A 33 34.32 -24.17 -5.30
N VAL A 34 34.46 -23.64 -4.08
CA VAL A 34 33.47 -23.86 -3.00
C VAL A 34 32.16 -23.17 -3.31
N GLY A 35 32.21 -21.92 -3.81
CA GLY A 35 31.04 -21.18 -4.25
C GLY A 35 30.30 -21.85 -5.43
N ASP A 36 31.03 -22.48 -6.34
CA ASP A 36 30.42 -23.29 -7.42
C ASP A 36 29.79 -24.58 -6.89
N ALA A 37 30.42 -25.21 -5.88
CA ALA A 37 29.86 -26.39 -5.22
C ALA A 37 28.65 -26.09 -4.36
N MET A 38 28.46 -24.84 -3.92
CA MET A 38 27.27 -24.36 -3.18
C MET A 38 26.15 -23.88 -4.13
N GLY A 39 26.38 -23.90 -5.46
CA GLY A 39 25.35 -23.51 -6.43
C GLY A 39 25.05 -22.02 -6.50
N ILE A 40 25.91 -21.15 -5.92
CA ILE A 40 25.71 -19.69 -5.97
C ILE A 40 25.92 -19.15 -7.39
N ARG A 41 24.94 -18.40 -7.89
CA ARG A 41 24.97 -17.78 -9.21
C ARG A 41 24.30 -16.41 -9.21
N LEU A 42 24.68 -15.54 -10.15
CA LEU A 42 23.95 -14.30 -10.43
C LEU A 42 22.80 -14.54 -11.41
N SER A 43 21.81 -13.66 -11.38
CA SER A 43 20.68 -13.65 -12.32
C SER A 43 21.17 -13.53 -13.78
N GLU A 44 22.25 -12.77 -14.00
CA GLU A 44 22.85 -12.57 -15.31
C GLU A 44 24.38 -12.64 -15.22
N SER A 45 25.03 -13.24 -16.23
CA SER A 45 26.48 -13.26 -16.35
C SER A 45 27.03 -12.20 -17.31
N LYS A 46 26.13 -11.58 -18.11
CA LYS A 46 26.46 -10.51 -19.07
C LYS A 46 25.26 -9.59 -19.21
N LYS A 47 25.52 -8.28 -19.31
CA LYS A 47 24.51 -7.25 -19.58
C LYS A 47 25.04 -6.21 -20.54
N THR A 48 24.26 -5.87 -21.56
CA THR A 48 24.53 -4.70 -22.41
C THR A 48 23.53 -3.61 -22.08
N CYS A 49 24.01 -2.44 -21.73
CA CYS A 49 23.21 -1.30 -21.30
C CYS A 49 23.67 0.00 -21.96
N VAL A 50 22.94 1.07 -21.70
CA VAL A 50 23.27 2.44 -22.14
C VAL A 50 23.48 3.34 -20.91
N PRO A 51 24.15 4.50 -21.04
CA PRO A 51 24.28 5.45 -19.93
C PRO A 51 22.92 5.85 -19.34
N GLY A 52 22.80 5.83 -18.01
CA GLY A 52 21.57 6.10 -17.25
C GLY A 52 20.71 4.87 -16.99
N GLN A 53 20.92 3.75 -17.66
CA GLN A 53 20.19 2.52 -17.41
C GLN A 53 20.50 1.96 -16.04
N LYS A 54 19.44 1.55 -15.32
CA LYS A 54 19.50 0.86 -14.02
C LYS A 54 18.99 -0.56 -14.18
N PHE A 55 19.54 -1.49 -13.42
CA PHE A 55 19.04 -2.87 -13.34
C PHE A 55 19.52 -3.51 -12.04
N LYS A 56 18.83 -4.57 -11.59
CA LYS A 56 19.20 -5.30 -10.38
C LYS A 56 19.80 -6.65 -10.72
N LEU A 57 20.94 -6.96 -10.13
CA LEU A 57 21.52 -8.30 -10.14
C LEU A 57 21.04 -9.03 -8.87
N LYS A 58 20.41 -10.19 -9.06
CA LYS A 58 20.00 -11.08 -7.98
C LYS A 58 21.01 -12.20 -7.81
N VAL A 59 21.15 -12.67 -6.58
CA VAL A 59 21.99 -13.82 -6.24
C VAL A 59 21.09 -15.00 -5.95
N PHE A 60 21.39 -16.16 -6.50
CA PHE A 60 20.64 -17.39 -6.28
C PHE A 60 21.54 -18.46 -5.66
N GLU A 61 20.98 -19.25 -4.75
CA GLU A 61 21.62 -20.42 -4.15
C GLU A 61 20.81 -21.68 -4.48
N GLU A 62 21.48 -22.75 -4.88
CA GLU A 62 20.84 -24.05 -5.06
C GLU A 62 20.83 -24.79 -3.73
N ILE A 63 19.65 -24.91 -3.10
CA ILE A 63 19.46 -25.53 -1.77
C ILE A 63 19.47 -27.04 -1.88
N ILE A 64 18.77 -27.59 -2.87
CA ILE A 64 18.71 -29.00 -3.23
C ILE A 64 18.84 -29.06 -4.75
N LYS A 65 19.38 -30.14 -5.29
CA LYS A 65 19.58 -30.29 -6.72
C LYS A 65 18.30 -30.02 -7.51
N GLY A 66 18.20 -28.82 -8.11
CA GLY A 66 17.06 -28.34 -8.89
C GLY A 66 16.17 -27.31 -8.19
N GLU A 67 16.29 -27.11 -6.88
CA GLU A 67 15.59 -26.03 -6.14
C GLU A 67 16.54 -24.85 -5.94
N VAL A 68 16.10 -23.67 -6.39
CA VAL A 68 16.89 -22.43 -6.39
C VAL A 68 16.13 -21.38 -5.62
N GLU A 69 16.77 -20.79 -4.61
CA GLU A 69 16.23 -19.66 -3.86
C GLU A 69 17.07 -18.40 -4.10
N GLU A 70 16.45 -17.22 -3.96
CA GLU A 70 17.16 -15.96 -3.95
C GLU A 70 17.94 -15.82 -2.64
N TYR A 71 19.25 -15.62 -2.74
CA TYR A 71 20.13 -15.44 -1.60
C TYR A 71 20.18 -13.95 -1.23
N THR A 72 19.53 -13.58 -0.13
CA THR A 72 19.40 -12.18 0.32
C THR A 72 20.23 -11.85 1.57
N ASN A 73 20.78 -12.84 2.24
CA ASN A 73 21.51 -12.65 3.50
C ASN A 73 23.03 -12.52 3.25
N TYR A 74 23.46 -11.36 2.76
CA TYR A 74 24.86 -11.04 2.50
C TYR A 74 25.27 -9.68 3.11
N ASP A 75 26.58 -9.51 3.31
CA ASP A 75 27.13 -8.30 3.92
C ASP A 75 27.08 -7.10 2.95
N ALA A 76 26.97 -5.89 3.48
CA ALA A 76 26.93 -4.64 2.70
C ALA A 76 28.14 -4.45 1.74
N ASN A 77 29.27 -5.10 1.98
CA ASN A 77 30.45 -5.03 1.12
C ASN A 77 30.58 -6.20 0.13
N SER A 78 29.53 -6.98 -0.05
CA SER A 78 29.55 -8.15 -0.95
C SER A 78 29.61 -7.75 -2.43
N TRP A 79 29.10 -6.58 -2.78
CA TRP A 79 29.07 -6.08 -4.16
C TRP A 79 30.22 -5.10 -4.45
N SER A 80 30.74 -5.15 -5.66
CA SER A 80 31.76 -4.19 -6.14
C SER A 80 31.79 -4.09 -7.65
N SER A 81 32.19 -2.92 -8.18
CA SER A 81 32.46 -2.70 -9.59
C SER A 81 33.97 -2.64 -9.85
N THR A 82 34.43 -3.21 -10.96
CA THR A 82 35.83 -3.10 -11.37
C THR A 82 36.14 -1.73 -12.01
N ASN A 83 35.11 -0.98 -12.39
CA ASN A 83 35.23 0.37 -12.91
C ASN A 83 33.98 1.18 -12.67
N GLU A 84 33.92 1.92 -11.56
CA GLU A 84 32.80 2.73 -11.13
C GLU A 84 32.47 3.91 -12.05
N GLU A 85 33.42 4.36 -12.89
CA GLU A 85 33.12 5.36 -13.93
C GLU A 85 32.19 4.78 -15.01
N VAL A 86 32.25 3.47 -15.25
CA VAL A 86 31.42 2.77 -16.24
C VAL A 86 30.09 2.37 -15.63
N ALA A 87 30.11 1.69 -14.49
CA ALA A 87 28.90 1.33 -13.73
C ALA A 87 29.22 1.17 -12.26
N THR A 88 28.29 1.61 -11.40
CA THR A 88 28.30 1.39 -9.95
C THR A 88 27.31 0.31 -9.56
N VAL A 89 27.51 -0.27 -8.38
CA VAL A 89 26.57 -1.21 -7.75
C VAL A 89 26.45 -0.85 -6.27
N ASP A 90 25.24 -0.90 -5.75
CA ASP A 90 24.98 -0.72 -4.32
C ASP A 90 25.04 -2.05 -3.56
N ASP A 91 24.86 -1.99 -2.25
CA ASP A 91 24.84 -3.13 -1.32
C ASP A 91 23.68 -4.12 -1.56
N ARG A 92 22.68 -3.75 -2.34
CA ARG A 92 21.50 -4.56 -2.70
C ARG A 92 21.57 -5.13 -4.12
N GLY A 93 22.68 -4.93 -4.84
CA GLY A 93 22.86 -5.40 -6.21
C GLY A 93 22.22 -4.52 -7.27
N ASN A 94 21.77 -3.28 -6.93
CA ASN A 94 21.28 -2.33 -7.92
C ASN A 94 22.46 -1.72 -8.66
N VAL A 95 22.47 -1.90 -9.98
CA VAL A 95 23.53 -1.42 -10.88
C VAL A 95 23.06 -0.18 -11.62
N VAL A 96 23.91 0.86 -11.67
CA VAL A 96 23.68 2.07 -12.44
C VAL A 96 24.80 2.22 -13.48
N CYS A 97 24.44 2.30 -14.76
CA CYS A 97 25.37 2.50 -15.87
C CYS A 97 25.61 4.00 -16.10
N HIS A 98 26.88 4.45 -16.16
CA HIS A 98 27.22 5.87 -16.23
C HIS A 98 27.83 6.29 -17.57
N LYS A 99 28.85 5.57 -18.04
CA LYS A 99 29.69 5.95 -19.16
C LYS A 99 29.99 4.78 -20.08
N VAL A 100 30.08 5.03 -21.37
CA VAL A 100 30.46 4.02 -22.36
C VAL A 100 31.78 3.35 -21.99
N GLY A 101 31.77 2.00 -21.99
CA GLY A 101 32.92 1.20 -21.58
C GLY A 101 32.48 -0.21 -21.16
N SER A 102 33.36 -0.90 -20.45
CA SER A 102 33.06 -2.20 -19.87
C SER A 102 33.64 -2.31 -18.47
N CYS A 103 32.90 -3.00 -17.59
CA CYS A 103 33.35 -3.36 -16.25
C CYS A 103 32.74 -4.70 -15.86
N ASP A 104 33.23 -5.29 -14.78
CA ASP A 104 32.63 -6.44 -14.15
C ASP A 104 32.01 -6.02 -12.81
N ILE A 105 30.74 -6.38 -12.61
CA ILE A 105 30.08 -6.26 -11.33
C ILE A 105 30.27 -7.58 -10.61
N ASN A 106 30.91 -7.54 -9.45
CA ASN A 106 31.31 -8.69 -8.68
C ASN A 106 30.47 -8.82 -7.41
N PHE A 107 30.02 -10.02 -7.15
CA PHE A 107 29.45 -10.43 -5.87
C PHE A 107 30.41 -11.39 -5.16
N LYS A 108 30.81 -11.05 -3.94
CA LYS A 108 31.73 -11.83 -3.11
C LYS A 108 31.01 -12.37 -1.87
N SER A 109 30.93 -13.70 -1.79
CA SER A 109 30.45 -14.44 -0.61
C SER A 109 31.42 -15.58 -0.36
N VAL A 110 31.04 -16.83 -0.66
CA VAL A 110 31.96 -17.97 -0.70
C VAL A 110 32.46 -18.08 -2.14
N GLY A 111 33.51 -17.29 -2.49
CA GLY A 111 33.99 -17.10 -3.86
C GLY A 111 33.46 -15.81 -4.48
N THR A 112 33.85 -15.55 -5.75
CA THR A 112 33.43 -14.36 -6.51
C THR A 112 32.65 -14.79 -7.72
N LYS A 113 31.47 -14.20 -7.92
CA LYS A 113 30.65 -14.31 -9.12
C LYS A 113 30.61 -12.96 -9.82
N SER A 114 30.66 -12.95 -11.14
CA SER A 114 30.76 -11.71 -11.90
C SER A 114 29.69 -11.63 -12.99
N CYS A 115 29.17 -10.41 -13.20
CA CYS A 115 28.39 -10.05 -14.37
C CYS A 115 29.21 -9.06 -15.21
N HIS A 116 29.49 -9.41 -16.47
CA HIS A 116 30.19 -8.52 -17.39
C HIS A 116 29.19 -7.48 -17.94
N VAL A 117 29.39 -6.22 -17.56
CA VAL A 117 28.56 -5.09 -17.99
C VAL A 117 29.28 -4.33 -19.11
N LYS A 118 28.62 -4.22 -20.27
CA LYS A 118 29.05 -3.42 -21.41
C LYS A 118 28.09 -2.25 -21.60
N VAL A 119 28.56 -1.03 -21.37
CA VAL A 119 27.80 0.20 -21.64
C VAL A 119 28.13 0.70 -23.04
N ILE A 120 27.14 0.83 -23.89
CA ILE A 120 27.22 1.28 -25.27
C ILE A 120 26.59 2.68 -25.42
N GLU A 121 26.89 3.38 -26.53
CA GLU A 121 26.22 4.64 -26.87
C GLU A 121 24.70 4.48 -26.93
N LYS A 122 23.98 5.54 -26.52
CA LYS A 122 22.53 5.61 -26.76
C LYS A 122 22.27 5.87 -28.23
N GLU A 123 21.58 4.97 -28.89
CA GLU A 123 21.14 5.12 -30.27
C GLU A 123 19.60 4.93 -30.30
N LEU A 124 18.89 6.02 -30.68
CA LEU A 124 17.44 6.05 -30.71
C LEU A 124 16.89 5.17 -31.85
N LYS A 125 16.00 4.26 -31.51
CA LYS A 125 15.32 3.37 -32.45
C LYS A 125 13.92 3.88 -32.80
N SER A 126 13.18 4.36 -31.81
CA SER A 126 11.84 4.90 -31.95
C SER A 126 11.42 5.61 -30.67
N ILE A 127 10.29 6.32 -30.73
CA ILE A 127 9.57 6.75 -29.54
C ILE A 127 8.13 6.20 -29.56
N LYS A 128 7.55 6.04 -28.36
CA LYS A 128 6.15 5.69 -28.20
C LYS A 128 5.50 6.63 -27.18
N ILE A 129 4.20 6.85 -27.33
CA ILE A 129 3.39 7.53 -26.33
C ILE A 129 2.99 6.47 -25.31
N SER A 130 3.54 6.56 -24.11
CA SER A 130 3.24 5.59 -23.04
C SER A 130 2.05 6.04 -22.19
N ARG A 131 1.86 7.35 -22.07
CA ARG A 131 0.68 7.94 -21.45
C ARG A 131 0.27 9.19 -22.22
N LEU A 132 -1.03 9.37 -22.43
CA LEU A 132 -1.62 10.57 -23.02
C LEU A 132 -2.99 10.80 -22.39
N LYS A 133 -3.15 11.89 -21.63
CA LYS A 133 -4.49 12.33 -21.23
C LYS A 133 -5.32 12.58 -22.50
N LYS A 134 -6.49 11.98 -22.57
CA LYS A 134 -7.32 11.98 -23.78
C LYS A 134 -8.21 13.21 -23.90
N LYS A 135 -8.81 13.70 -22.81
CA LYS A 135 -9.90 14.67 -22.83
C LYS A 135 -9.46 16.04 -22.32
N TYR A 136 -9.79 17.08 -23.08
CA TYR A 136 -9.48 18.48 -22.78
C TYR A 136 -10.69 19.37 -23.00
N ALA A 137 -10.85 20.41 -22.14
CA ALA A 137 -12.02 21.27 -22.16
C ALA A 137 -12.05 22.15 -23.43
N ILE A 138 -13.26 22.31 -24.02
CA ILE A 138 -13.49 23.25 -25.08
C ILE A 138 -13.15 24.68 -24.62
N GLY A 139 -12.56 25.50 -25.51
CA GLY A 139 -12.12 26.85 -25.21
C GLY A 139 -10.76 26.96 -24.52
N ILE A 140 -10.07 25.85 -24.25
CA ILE A 140 -8.69 25.87 -23.77
C ILE A 140 -7.78 26.58 -24.79
N THR A 141 -6.87 27.42 -24.32
CA THR A 141 -5.92 28.03 -25.25
C THR A 141 -4.88 27.03 -25.74
N GLN A 142 -4.30 27.25 -26.94
CA GLN A 142 -3.26 26.37 -27.50
C GLN A 142 -2.03 26.23 -26.58
N ASN A 143 -1.69 27.29 -25.82
CA ASN A 143 -0.56 27.25 -24.90
C ASN A 143 -0.86 26.44 -23.63
N GLU A 144 -2.06 26.60 -23.08
CA GLU A 144 -2.53 25.81 -21.94
C GLU A 144 -2.65 24.34 -22.33
N LEU A 145 -3.22 24.04 -23.51
CA LEU A 145 -3.30 22.69 -24.05
C LEU A 145 -1.92 22.05 -24.14
N LYS A 146 -0.93 22.72 -24.72
CA LYS A 146 0.46 22.22 -24.77
C LYS A 146 1.05 21.99 -23.39
N GLY A 147 0.78 22.89 -22.45
CA GLY A 147 1.21 22.77 -21.05
C GLY A 147 0.60 21.55 -20.37
N GLN A 148 -0.71 21.39 -20.50
CA GLN A 148 -1.42 20.24 -19.92
C GLN A 148 -0.99 18.92 -20.58
N ILE A 149 -0.84 18.87 -21.91
CA ILE A 149 -0.33 17.68 -22.60
C ILE A 149 1.07 17.33 -22.10
N ARG A 150 1.96 18.32 -21.95
CA ARG A 150 3.32 18.07 -21.42
C ARG A 150 3.30 17.47 -20.02
N ASN A 151 2.43 17.98 -19.14
CA ASN A 151 2.36 17.55 -17.74
C ASN A 151 1.64 16.21 -17.55
N ASN A 152 0.72 15.86 -18.48
CA ASN A 152 -0.14 14.69 -18.36
C ASN A 152 0.16 13.60 -19.41
N SER A 153 1.32 13.68 -20.08
CA SER A 153 1.74 12.67 -21.07
C SER A 153 3.13 12.15 -20.73
N THR A 154 3.34 10.89 -21.01
CA THR A 154 4.66 10.24 -20.91
C THR A 154 5.07 9.75 -22.29
N ILE A 155 6.24 10.18 -22.76
CA ILE A 155 6.84 9.71 -23.99
C ILE A 155 8.02 8.84 -23.62
N THR A 156 8.07 7.65 -24.19
CA THR A 156 9.13 6.69 -23.95
C THR A 156 10.04 6.58 -25.16
N ALA A 157 11.33 6.81 -24.98
CA ALA A 157 12.34 6.52 -25.98
C ALA A 157 12.72 5.04 -25.92
N VAL A 158 12.79 4.40 -27.08
CA VAL A 158 13.22 3.02 -27.25
C VAL A 158 14.57 3.04 -27.97
N TYR A 159 15.60 2.49 -27.36
CA TYR A 159 16.94 2.44 -27.91
C TYR A 159 17.22 1.12 -28.66
N THR A 160 18.29 1.10 -29.46
CA THR A 160 18.62 -0.08 -30.29
C THR A 160 18.93 -1.34 -29.46
N ASN A 161 19.32 -1.20 -28.19
CA ASN A 161 19.49 -2.32 -27.25
C ASN A 161 18.17 -2.75 -26.57
N ASN A 162 17.02 -2.18 -27.01
CA ASN A 162 15.68 -2.36 -26.44
C ASN A 162 15.51 -1.82 -25.00
N TYR A 163 16.45 -1.00 -24.51
CA TYR A 163 16.23 -0.22 -23.31
C TYR A 163 15.20 0.87 -23.57
N GLU A 164 14.34 1.11 -22.61
CA GLU A 164 13.28 2.11 -22.66
C GLU A 164 13.43 3.06 -21.49
N GLU A 165 13.26 4.36 -21.74
CA GLU A 165 13.19 5.37 -20.68
C GLU A 165 12.20 6.46 -21.02
N ALA A 166 11.56 7.03 -20.00
CA ALA A 166 10.72 8.22 -20.16
C ALA A 166 11.57 9.42 -20.52
N VAL A 167 11.14 10.19 -21.52
CA VAL A 167 11.85 11.37 -22.03
C VAL A 167 10.93 12.58 -22.19
N ILE A 168 11.51 13.77 -22.13
CA ILE A 168 10.79 15.02 -22.45
C ILE A 168 10.87 15.25 -23.96
N PRO A 169 9.74 15.26 -24.69
CA PRO A 169 9.75 15.58 -26.11
C PRO A 169 10.16 17.03 -26.32
N GLN A 170 11.06 17.28 -27.27
CA GLN A 170 11.45 18.64 -27.64
C GLN A 170 10.33 19.37 -28.38
N ILE A 171 9.48 18.63 -29.08
CA ILE A 171 8.35 19.20 -29.83
C ILE A 171 7.06 18.49 -29.47
N ILE A 172 6.04 19.28 -29.13
CA ILE A 172 4.64 18.88 -29.03
C ILE A 172 3.86 19.71 -30.06
N ASN A 173 3.42 19.05 -31.13
CA ASN A 173 2.66 19.69 -32.18
C ASN A 173 1.15 19.47 -31.99
N VAL A 174 0.42 20.56 -31.78
CA VAL A 174 -1.04 20.62 -31.63
C VAL A 174 -1.68 21.51 -32.69
N SER A 175 -0.98 21.81 -33.80
CA SER A 175 -1.45 22.75 -34.82
C SER A 175 -2.75 22.34 -35.51
N GLU A 176 -3.09 21.05 -35.49
CA GLU A 176 -4.30 20.49 -36.06
C GLU A 176 -5.47 20.49 -35.06
N VAL A 177 -5.24 20.83 -33.79
CA VAL A 177 -6.27 20.85 -32.77
C VAL A 177 -7.06 22.15 -32.81
N ASP A 178 -8.35 22.06 -33.16
CA ASP A 178 -9.27 23.16 -32.97
C ASP A 178 -9.88 23.12 -31.57
N THR A 179 -9.38 23.98 -30.70
CA THR A 179 -9.77 23.99 -29.28
C THR A 179 -11.17 24.62 -29.06
N ASN A 180 -11.82 25.10 -30.09
CA ASN A 180 -13.17 25.70 -30.02
C ASN A 180 -14.25 24.82 -30.64
N THR A 181 -13.90 23.66 -31.14
CA THR A 181 -14.82 22.70 -31.75
C THR A 181 -14.68 21.33 -31.10
N TYR A 182 -15.79 20.72 -30.69
CA TYR A 182 -15.81 19.34 -30.19
C TYR A 182 -15.29 18.40 -31.26
N GLY A 183 -14.45 17.45 -30.86
CA GLY A 183 -13.93 16.44 -31.76
C GLY A 183 -12.62 15.83 -31.32
N THR A 184 -12.18 14.84 -32.09
CA THR A 184 -10.92 14.13 -31.88
C THR A 184 -9.85 14.69 -32.80
N TYR A 185 -8.68 15.02 -32.24
CA TYR A 185 -7.60 15.68 -32.95
C TYR A 185 -6.25 14.99 -32.73
N PRO A 186 -5.36 14.95 -33.74
CA PRO A 186 -4.04 14.37 -33.59
C PRO A 186 -3.08 15.32 -32.83
N VAL A 187 -2.24 14.71 -31.99
CA VAL A 187 -1.12 15.39 -31.34
C VAL A 187 0.15 14.60 -31.63
N THR A 188 1.17 15.28 -32.16
CA THR A 188 2.44 14.66 -32.52
C THR A 188 3.55 15.10 -31.57
N PHE A 189 4.21 14.13 -30.98
CA PHE A 189 5.42 14.30 -30.16
C PHE A 189 6.65 13.99 -30.99
N SER A 190 7.73 14.72 -30.73
CA SER A 190 9.02 14.41 -31.38
C SER A 190 10.17 14.50 -30.39
N TYR A 191 11.10 13.57 -30.51
CA TYR A 191 12.26 13.43 -29.66
C TYR A 191 13.52 13.12 -30.48
N TYR A 192 14.68 13.62 -30.03
CA TYR A 192 16.01 13.31 -30.54
C TYR A 192 17.03 13.41 -29.40
N ILE A 193 18.10 12.63 -29.45
CA ILE A 193 19.14 12.64 -28.39
C ILE A 193 19.99 13.90 -28.51
N THR A 194 20.44 14.21 -29.70
CA THR A 194 21.14 15.45 -30.02
C THR A 194 20.51 16.15 -31.21
N SER A 195 20.73 17.47 -31.38
CA SER A 195 20.11 18.26 -32.46
C SER A 195 20.53 17.79 -33.87
N ASN A 196 21.54 16.95 -33.97
CA ASN A 196 22.05 16.38 -35.24
C ASN A 196 21.52 14.97 -35.52
N ASP A 197 20.83 14.35 -34.54
CA ASP A 197 20.29 13.00 -34.71
C ASP A 197 19.01 12.99 -35.53
N LEU A 198 18.67 11.83 -36.06
CA LEU A 198 17.34 11.57 -36.63
C LEU A 198 16.28 11.81 -35.58
N LYS A 199 15.27 12.56 -36.00
CA LYS A 199 14.11 12.89 -35.16
C LYS A 199 13.08 11.77 -35.27
N GLU A 200 12.80 11.13 -34.17
CA GLU A 200 11.71 10.18 -34.06
C GLU A 200 10.41 10.88 -33.62
N SER A 201 9.27 10.38 -34.10
CA SER A 201 7.96 10.98 -33.81
C SER A 201 6.91 9.91 -33.55
N ALA A 202 5.97 10.25 -32.65
CA ALA A 202 4.79 9.44 -32.37
C ALA A 202 3.55 10.34 -32.32
N THR A 203 2.43 9.87 -32.87
CA THR A 203 1.16 10.62 -32.90
C THR A 203 0.10 9.86 -32.11
N GLY A 204 -0.60 10.58 -31.23
CA GLY A 204 -1.76 10.12 -30.50
C GLY A 204 -2.96 11.04 -30.73
N ASN A 205 -4.14 10.61 -30.37
CA ASN A 205 -5.35 11.41 -30.48
C ASN A 205 -5.81 11.91 -29.12
N ILE A 206 -6.30 13.16 -29.10
CA ILE A 206 -6.97 13.78 -27.97
C ILE A 206 -8.38 14.21 -28.40
N GLU A 207 -9.26 14.40 -27.44
CA GLU A 207 -10.64 14.84 -27.61
C GLU A 207 -10.83 16.21 -26.97
N ILE A 208 -11.48 17.11 -27.67
CA ILE A 208 -12.00 18.37 -27.14
C ILE A 208 -13.45 18.14 -26.76
N THR A 209 -13.76 18.27 -25.47
CA THR A 209 -15.06 17.94 -24.88
C THR A 209 -15.50 18.97 -23.84
N ASP A 210 -16.64 18.79 -23.21
CA ASP A 210 -17.09 19.66 -22.12
C ASP A 210 -16.14 19.58 -20.91
N ALA A 211 -16.03 20.68 -20.17
CA ALA A 211 -15.15 20.74 -19.00
C ALA A 211 -15.47 19.66 -17.93
N SER A 212 -16.73 19.26 -17.82
CA SER A 212 -17.20 18.20 -16.91
C SER A 212 -16.79 16.80 -17.34
N GLU A 213 -16.38 16.60 -18.59
CA GLU A 213 -16.04 15.30 -19.15
C GLU A 213 -14.52 15.11 -19.40
N THR A 214 -13.69 15.95 -18.78
CA THR A 214 -12.23 15.93 -19.04
C THR A 214 -11.48 14.84 -18.29
N SER A 215 -12.12 14.09 -17.39
CA SER A 215 -11.52 12.94 -16.70
C SER A 215 -11.69 11.65 -17.53
N ASP A 216 -10.65 10.85 -17.61
CA ASP A 216 -10.69 9.50 -18.19
C ASP A 216 -11.05 8.44 -17.15
N LYS A 217 -11.12 8.83 -15.86
CA LYS A 217 -11.50 7.97 -14.74
C LYS A 217 -12.94 8.25 -14.33
N GLU A 218 -13.68 7.22 -14.08
CA GLU A 218 -15.04 7.28 -13.57
C GLU A 218 -15.05 7.52 -12.06
N LYS A 219 -15.90 8.42 -11.61
CA LYS A 219 -16.13 8.65 -10.18
C LYS A 219 -17.15 7.64 -9.66
N MET A 220 -16.87 7.11 -8.47
CA MET A 220 -17.90 6.33 -7.78
C MET A 220 -19.01 7.23 -7.29
N GLU A 221 -20.24 6.89 -7.65
CA GLU A 221 -21.45 7.61 -7.23
C GLU A 221 -21.97 7.16 -5.86
N ARG A 222 -21.36 6.11 -5.31
CA ARG A 222 -21.67 5.53 -4.00
C ARG A 222 -20.41 5.43 -3.15
N SER A 223 -20.63 5.49 -1.85
CA SER A 223 -19.57 5.40 -0.85
C SER A 223 -20.03 4.61 0.37
N ILE A 224 -19.13 4.41 1.31
CA ILE A 224 -19.43 3.80 2.60
C ILE A 224 -20.54 4.55 3.37
N PHE A 225 -20.73 5.84 3.08
CA PHE A 225 -21.73 6.69 3.74
C PHE A 225 -23.15 6.58 3.14
N ASP A 226 -23.32 5.91 2.00
CA ASP A 226 -24.63 5.75 1.36
C ASP A 226 -25.48 4.62 1.93
N TYR A 227 -24.98 3.87 2.88
CA TYR A 227 -25.76 2.83 3.52
C TYR A 227 -26.92 3.40 4.35
N ALA A 228 -28.14 2.98 4.06
CA ALA A 228 -29.36 3.53 4.63
C ALA A 228 -29.59 3.19 6.12
N ASP A 229 -28.94 2.17 6.66
CA ASP A 229 -29.08 1.78 8.07
C ASP A 229 -27.71 1.44 8.64
N SER A 230 -27.09 2.45 9.22
CA SER A 230 -25.87 2.14 9.93
C SER A 230 -25.66 3.06 11.11
N SER A 231 -25.99 2.55 12.25
CA SER A 231 -25.47 3.06 13.52
C SER A 231 -23.93 3.10 13.57
N ILE A 232 -23.25 2.39 12.69
CA ILE A 232 -21.78 2.28 12.65
C ILE A 232 -21.12 3.30 11.72
N ARG A 233 -21.77 3.69 10.61
CA ARG A 233 -21.12 4.40 9.51
C ARG A 233 -21.27 5.91 9.55
N THR A 234 -22.36 6.40 10.11
CA THR A 234 -22.61 7.83 10.27
C THR A 234 -22.00 8.41 11.54
N THR A 235 -21.45 7.57 12.42
CA THR A 235 -20.94 7.95 13.73
C THR A 235 -19.40 8.00 13.81
N GLY A 236 -18.72 7.80 12.69
CA GLY A 236 -17.27 7.82 12.59
C GLY A 236 -16.71 9.08 11.94
N TYR A 237 -15.47 9.00 11.51
CA TYR A 237 -14.82 10.09 10.78
C TYR A 237 -15.47 10.36 9.43
N LEU A 238 -15.48 11.62 9.04
CA LEU A 238 -15.95 12.04 7.71
C LEU A 238 -14.93 11.68 6.64
N ILE A 239 -15.36 11.09 5.55
CA ILE A 239 -14.50 10.78 4.40
C ILE A 239 -14.07 12.02 3.60
N ASN A 240 -14.67 13.17 3.87
CA ASN A 240 -14.31 14.46 3.31
C ASN A 240 -14.64 15.58 4.29
N GLY A 241 -13.92 16.68 4.17
CA GLY A 241 -14.12 17.87 4.98
C GLY A 241 -13.21 17.94 6.20
N LYS A 242 -13.40 19.02 6.96
CA LYS A 242 -12.67 19.28 8.20
C LYS A 242 -13.56 18.91 9.39
N PHE A 243 -13.00 18.15 10.31
CA PHE A 243 -13.67 17.78 11.56
C PHE A 243 -12.70 17.80 12.75
N LYS A 244 -13.26 17.94 13.95
CA LYS A 244 -12.46 17.89 15.18
C LYS A 244 -12.36 16.49 15.72
N SER A 245 -11.18 16.16 16.29
CA SER A 245 -10.92 14.92 16.98
C SER A 245 -10.19 15.18 18.31
N VAL A 246 -10.46 14.35 19.30
CA VAL A 246 -9.76 14.43 20.59
C VAL A 246 -9.28 13.07 21.06
N VAL A 247 -8.01 13.03 21.49
CA VAL A 247 -7.47 11.91 22.26
C VAL A 247 -7.59 12.24 23.73
N ILE A 248 -8.32 11.41 24.49
CA ILE A 248 -8.46 11.51 25.93
C ILE A 248 -7.63 10.39 26.57
N PRO A 249 -6.43 10.70 27.11
CA PRO A 249 -5.64 9.72 27.81
C PRO A 249 -6.24 9.40 29.19
N ILE A 250 -6.31 8.11 29.54
CA ILE A 250 -6.92 7.61 30.75
C ILE A 250 -5.86 7.08 31.71
N TRP A 251 -5.83 7.60 32.91
CA TRP A 251 -4.95 7.17 33.98
C TRP A 251 -5.75 6.37 35.01
N PHE A 252 -5.45 5.08 35.12
CA PHE A 252 -6.01 4.19 36.13
C PHE A 252 -5.27 4.30 37.47
N THR A 253 -5.87 3.79 38.56
CA THR A 253 -5.21 3.77 39.86
C THR A 253 -3.93 2.93 39.93
N ASP A 254 -3.75 2.02 38.94
CA ASP A 254 -2.58 1.17 38.81
C ASP A 254 -1.64 1.56 37.65
N SER A 255 -1.92 2.67 36.93
CA SER A 255 -1.07 3.15 35.82
C SER A 255 0.36 3.43 36.22
N ASP A 256 0.61 3.78 37.49
CA ASP A 256 1.96 3.97 38.07
C ASP A 256 2.85 2.71 38.00
N ASN A 257 2.23 1.54 37.87
CA ASN A 257 2.97 0.29 37.67
C ASN A 257 3.60 0.25 36.29
N PHE A 258 2.98 0.87 35.30
CA PHE A 258 3.34 0.79 33.87
C PHE A 258 4.04 2.05 33.36
N ILE A 259 3.71 3.21 33.88
CA ILE A 259 4.19 4.52 33.45
C ILE A 259 4.76 5.26 34.68
N SER A 260 5.93 5.89 34.54
CA SER A 260 6.42 6.79 35.56
C SER A 260 5.60 8.08 35.54
N GLU A 261 5.12 8.54 36.72
CA GLU A 261 4.38 9.80 36.86
C GLU A 261 5.14 10.98 36.22
N ALA A 262 6.46 11.02 36.34
CA ALA A 262 7.30 12.05 35.74
C ALA A 262 7.32 12.04 34.19
N LYS A 263 6.73 11.01 33.55
CA LYS A 263 6.69 10.85 32.10
C LYS A 263 5.30 11.06 31.51
N LYS A 264 4.29 11.35 32.29
CA LYS A 264 2.90 11.59 31.83
C LYS A 264 2.83 12.58 30.68
N ASP A 265 3.48 13.75 30.83
CA ASP A 265 3.46 14.81 29.81
C ASP A 265 4.22 14.41 28.55
N ASN A 266 5.28 13.61 28.69
CA ASN A 266 5.99 13.09 27.52
C ASN A 266 5.07 12.21 26.67
N ILE A 267 4.30 11.31 27.30
CA ILE A 267 3.38 10.40 26.59
C ILE A 267 2.27 11.18 25.88
N ARG A 268 1.70 12.21 26.53
CA ARG A 268 0.72 13.09 25.90
C ARG A 268 1.30 13.82 24.67
N ASN A 269 2.51 14.36 24.81
CA ASN A 269 3.19 15.05 23.72
C ASN A 269 3.55 14.10 22.58
N ASP A 270 3.94 12.87 22.88
CA ASP A 270 4.22 11.86 21.87
C ASP A 270 2.92 11.41 21.18
N ALA A 271 1.83 11.24 21.91
CA ALA A 271 0.50 10.98 21.32
C ALA A 271 0.05 12.13 20.40
N GLN A 272 0.24 13.41 20.81
CA GLN A 272 -0.05 14.56 19.94
C GLN A 272 0.71 14.47 18.61
N LYS A 273 1.96 14.01 18.63
CA LYS A 273 2.76 13.84 17.42
C LYS A 273 2.25 12.69 16.57
N VAL A 274 2.04 11.53 17.15
CA VAL A 274 1.60 10.32 16.42
C VAL A 274 0.26 10.53 15.75
N PHE A 275 -0.69 11.17 16.43
CA PHE A 275 -2.01 11.39 15.85
C PHE A 275 -2.08 12.63 14.94
N PHE A 276 -1.47 13.75 15.35
CA PHE A 276 -1.82 15.06 14.79
C PHE A 276 -0.64 15.94 14.36
N SER A 277 0.60 15.44 14.29
CA SER A 277 1.72 16.25 13.81
C SER A 277 1.52 16.72 12.38
N ASP A 278 1.77 18.02 12.14
CA ASP A 278 1.88 18.59 10.80
C ASP A 278 3.29 18.45 10.18
N ASN A 279 4.29 18.08 11.03
CA ASN A 279 5.69 17.85 10.63
C ASN A 279 6.16 16.45 11.00
N PRO A 280 5.47 15.39 10.54
CA PRO A 280 5.70 14.04 11.02
C PRO A 280 7.08 13.48 10.65
N SER A 281 7.70 13.91 9.56
CA SER A 281 9.06 13.50 9.19
C SER A 281 10.08 13.88 10.28
N GLU A 282 9.93 15.06 10.90
CA GLU A 282 10.78 15.50 12.00
C GLU A 282 10.38 14.85 13.33
N ASP A 283 9.09 14.79 13.63
CA ASP A 283 8.58 14.33 14.93
C ASP A 283 8.61 12.81 15.09
N ILE A 284 8.31 12.09 14.02
CA ILE A 284 8.06 10.64 13.99
C ILE A 284 9.15 9.94 13.17
N GLY A 285 9.40 10.43 11.96
CA GLY A 285 10.26 9.85 10.94
C GLY A 285 9.48 9.21 9.78
N TRP A 286 8.16 9.34 9.79
CA TRP A 286 7.26 8.90 8.72
C TRP A 286 6.00 9.80 8.71
N GLU A 287 4.81 9.28 8.92
CA GLU A 287 3.54 10.00 8.91
C GLU A 287 2.88 10.02 10.30
N SER A 288 2.09 11.03 10.59
CA SER A 288 1.07 10.99 11.65
C SER A 288 -0.24 10.44 11.07
N ALA A 289 -1.18 10.02 11.91
CA ALA A 289 -2.51 9.63 11.41
C ALA A 289 -3.16 10.75 10.59
N LYS A 290 -3.06 12.00 11.03
CA LYS A 290 -3.56 13.17 10.28
C LYS A 290 -2.95 13.29 8.89
N THR A 291 -1.62 13.28 8.77
CA THR A 291 -0.95 13.49 7.46
C THR A 291 -1.07 12.28 6.56
N TYR A 292 -1.15 11.09 7.13
CA TYR A 292 -1.40 9.86 6.38
C TYR A 292 -2.76 9.94 5.66
N TYR A 293 -3.85 10.21 6.39
CA TYR A 293 -5.19 10.26 5.80
C TYR A 293 -5.41 11.50 4.93
N GLU A 294 -4.71 12.61 5.19
CA GLU A 294 -4.69 13.74 4.25
C GLU A 294 -4.09 13.33 2.91
N LYS A 295 -3.02 12.51 2.92
CA LYS A 295 -2.37 12.02 1.69
C LYS A 295 -3.20 10.96 0.97
N GLU A 296 -3.73 9.97 1.70
CA GLU A 296 -4.56 8.91 1.14
C GLU A 296 -5.87 9.44 0.52
N SER A 297 -6.43 10.52 1.06
CA SER A 297 -7.65 11.11 0.54
C SER A 297 -7.46 12.08 -0.64
N ARG A 298 -6.26 12.14 -1.23
CA ARG A 298 -5.98 12.89 -2.47
C ARG A 298 -6.45 12.11 -3.68
N VAL A 299 -7.62 12.45 -4.20
CA VAL A 299 -8.32 11.66 -5.26
C VAL A 299 -7.44 11.32 -6.47
N ASN A 300 -6.50 12.20 -6.82
CA ASN A 300 -5.56 11.98 -7.92
C ASN A 300 -4.13 11.66 -7.46
N GLY A 301 -3.97 11.18 -6.22
CA GLY A 301 -2.69 10.76 -5.64
C GLY A 301 -1.73 11.92 -5.30
N LEU A 302 -0.54 11.58 -4.84
CA LEU A 302 0.41 12.53 -4.27
C LEU A 302 0.96 13.53 -5.28
N LEU A 303 1.14 13.14 -6.54
CA LEU A 303 1.70 14.01 -7.59
C LEU A 303 0.70 15.05 -8.11
N SER A 304 -0.58 14.94 -7.80
CA SER A 304 -1.58 15.95 -8.19
C SER A 304 -1.31 17.32 -7.59
N GLY A 305 -0.65 17.36 -6.44
CA GLY A 305 -0.46 18.56 -5.63
C GLY A 305 -1.78 19.07 -5.01
N GLU A 306 -2.87 18.30 -5.15
CA GLU A 306 -4.15 18.59 -4.53
C GLU A 306 -4.07 18.38 -3.03
N LYS A 307 -4.88 19.12 -2.28
CA LYS A 307 -5.11 18.86 -0.87
C LYS A 307 -6.00 17.61 -0.75
N GLY A 308 -5.74 16.79 0.26
CA GLY A 308 -6.61 15.67 0.61
C GLY A 308 -8.02 16.13 0.97
N LEU A 309 -8.98 15.26 0.77
CA LEU A 309 -10.37 15.50 1.16
C LEU A 309 -10.54 15.54 2.68
N VAL A 310 -9.72 14.78 3.41
CA VAL A 310 -9.76 14.66 4.87
C VAL A 310 -8.86 15.71 5.52
N ASP A 311 -9.41 16.44 6.51
CA ASP A 311 -8.67 17.41 7.34
C ASP A 311 -9.02 17.21 8.83
N ILE A 312 -8.15 16.48 9.55
CA ILE A 312 -8.34 16.18 10.97
C ILE A 312 -7.77 17.33 11.82
N ASP A 313 -8.64 18.06 12.54
CA ASP A 313 -8.26 19.09 13.50
C ASP A 313 -8.25 18.46 14.91
N GLY A 314 -7.12 17.87 15.29
CA GLY A 314 -7.07 17.02 16.47
C GLY A 314 -6.12 17.50 17.56
N LYS A 315 -6.44 17.13 18.79
CA LYS A 315 -5.60 17.39 19.97
C LYS A 315 -5.66 16.29 21.01
N VAL A 316 -4.65 16.25 21.89
CA VAL A 316 -4.61 15.38 23.07
C VAL A 316 -4.97 16.19 24.29
N SER A 317 -5.94 15.74 25.09
CA SER A 317 -6.38 16.38 26.33
C SER A 317 -5.36 16.16 27.47
N ASP A 318 -5.65 16.72 28.65
CA ASP A 318 -5.07 16.23 29.90
C ASP A 318 -5.52 14.81 30.22
N TRP A 319 -4.83 14.16 31.16
CA TRP A 319 -5.21 12.82 31.61
C TRP A 319 -6.55 12.85 32.37
N PHE A 320 -7.50 12.07 31.91
CA PHE A 320 -8.65 11.71 32.72
C PHE A 320 -8.20 10.71 33.80
N ILE A 321 -8.45 11.03 35.06
CA ILE A 321 -8.04 10.19 36.21
C ILE A 321 -9.24 9.32 36.59
N ASP A 322 -9.13 8.03 36.30
CA ASP A 322 -10.13 7.08 36.75
C ASP A 322 -9.92 6.63 38.20
N THR A 323 -10.97 6.23 38.87
CA THR A 323 -10.96 5.77 40.25
C THR A 323 -10.75 4.26 40.41
N ASN A 324 -10.72 3.54 39.31
CA ASN A 324 -10.57 2.09 39.26
C ASN A 324 -9.19 1.69 38.71
N PRO A 325 -8.67 0.50 39.03
CA PRO A 325 -7.53 -0.08 38.36
C PRO A 325 -7.90 -0.58 36.95
N SER A 326 -6.91 -0.67 36.08
CA SER A 326 -7.09 -1.14 34.70
C SER A 326 -7.76 -2.53 34.61
N SER A 327 -7.52 -3.37 35.61
CA SER A 327 -8.09 -4.74 35.67
C SER A 327 -9.61 -4.80 35.76
N VAL A 328 -10.29 -3.69 36.15
CA VAL A 328 -11.75 -3.63 36.16
C VAL A 328 -12.34 -3.65 34.75
N TYR A 329 -11.57 -3.21 33.76
CA TYR A 329 -12.01 -3.08 32.36
C TYR A 329 -11.60 -4.28 31.49
N LYS A 330 -11.31 -5.42 32.13
CA LYS A 330 -11.03 -6.68 31.44
C LYS A 330 -12.24 -7.28 30.76
N ASP A 331 -13.44 -7.02 31.29
CA ASP A 331 -14.71 -7.50 30.77
C ASP A 331 -15.54 -6.32 30.26
N SER A 332 -16.10 -6.42 29.09
CA SER A 332 -16.62 -5.35 28.22
C SER A 332 -17.65 -4.36 28.79
N GLU A 333 -18.31 -4.64 29.92
CA GLU A 333 -19.42 -3.83 30.42
C GLU A 333 -19.05 -2.50 31.13
N PRO A 334 -17.98 -2.41 31.94
CA PRO A 334 -17.61 -1.16 32.59
C PRO A 334 -16.98 -0.11 31.68
N GLU A 335 -16.56 -0.51 30.49
CA GLU A 335 -15.83 0.35 29.55
C GLU A 335 -16.70 1.51 29.02
N SER A 336 -17.96 1.26 28.70
CA SER A 336 -18.89 2.27 28.18
C SER A 336 -19.15 3.39 29.20
N ASP A 337 -19.27 3.07 30.51
CA ASP A 337 -19.41 4.06 31.58
C ASP A 337 -18.14 4.90 31.74
N LEU A 338 -16.96 4.27 31.68
CA LEU A 338 -15.67 4.95 31.71
C LEU A 338 -15.55 5.96 30.56
N LYS A 339 -15.82 5.54 29.34
CA LYS A 339 -15.74 6.38 28.14
C LYS A 339 -16.68 7.59 28.24
N GLN A 340 -17.92 7.38 28.68
CA GLN A 340 -18.86 8.49 28.87
C GLN A 340 -18.38 9.47 29.95
N ARG A 341 -17.89 8.98 31.09
CA ARG A 341 -17.34 9.83 32.16
C ARG A 341 -16.13 10.65 31.67
N ALA A 342 -15.28 10.07 30.84
CA ALA A 342 -14.12 10.76 30.28
C ALA A 342 -14.55 11.86 29.29
N VAL A 343 -15.55 11.63 28.46
CA VAL A 343 -16.15 12.62 27.54
C VAL A 343 -16.77 13.76 28.33
N ASP A 344 -17.60 13.47 29.33
CA ASP A 344 -18.28 14.46 30.17
C ASP A 344 -17.26 15.32 30.92
N TRP A 345 -16.21 14.70 31.44
CA TRP A 345 -15.11 15.39 32.09
C TRP A 345 -14.39 16.33 31.12
N TYR A 346 -14.08 15.87 29.91
CA TYR A 346 -13.39 16.66 28.91
C TYR A 346 -14.14 17.96 28.59
N PHE A 347 -15.39 17.86 28.20
CA PHE A 347 -16.18 19.04 27.82
C PHE A 347 -16.49 19.95 29.02
N SER A 348 -16.74 19.39 30.21
CA SER A 348 -16.97 20.20 31.41
C SER A 348 -15.69 20.94 31.89
N THR A 349 -14.52 20.35 31.70
CA THR A 349 -13.24 20.92 32.18
C THR A 349 -12.69 21.94 31.19
N THR A 350 -12.78 21.67 29.90
CA THR A 350 -12.24 22.55 28.86
C THR A 350 -13.17 23.70 28.48
N GLY A 351 -14.48 23.51 28.70
CA GLY A 351 -15.51 24.46 28.28
C GLY A 351 -15.68 24.54 26.75
N GLU A 352 -15.11 23.56 26.01
CA GLU A 352 -15.31 23.49 24.56
C GLU A 352 -16.75 23.16 24.22
N ASN A 353 -17.19 23.67 23.05
CA ASN A 353 -18.52 23.37 22.58
C ASN A 353 -18.56 21.96 21.96
N ILE A 354 -19.33 21.06 22.56
CA ILE A 354 -19.49 19.68 22.12
C ILE A 354 -19.99 19.59 20.65
N ASN A 355 -20.79 20.53 20.19
CA ASN A 355 -21.30 20.55 18.82
C ASN A 355 -20.22 20.82 17.76
N ASP A 356 -19.06 21.34 18.18
CA ASP A 356 -17.93 21.50 17.24
C ASP A 356 -17.28 20.16 16.86
N TYR A 357 -17.63 19.06 17.56
CA TYR A 357 -17.15 17.70 17.33
C TYR A 357 -18.20 16.82 16.62
N ASP A 358 -19.22 17.40 16.05
CA ASP A 358 -20.28 16.80 15.21
C ASP A 358 -20.37 17.64 13.92
N ALA A 359 -19.41 17.46 13.01
CA ALA A 359 -19.27 18.30 11.83
C ALA A 359 -20.34 18.06 10.76
N ASN A 360 -20.90 16.84 10.71
CA ASN A 360 -21.97 16.48 9.79
C ASN A 360 -23.38 16.71 10.38
N ASN A 361 -23.49 17.07 11.66
CA ASN A 361 -24.72 17.31 12.41
C ASN A 361 -25.65 16.06 12.44
N ASP A 362 -25.07 14.89 12.60
CA ASP A 362 -25.85 13.65 12.74
C ASP A 362 -26.21 13.33 14.21
N GLY A 363 -25.66 14.09 15.14
CA GLY A 363 -25.86 13.96 16.57
C GLY A 363 -24.88 13.02 17.26
N TYR A 364 -23.82 12.64 16.56
CA TYR A 364 -22.71 11.86 17.11
C TYR A 364 -21.40 12.66 17.08
N LEU A 365 -20.51 12.37 18.04
CA LEU A 365 -19.17 12.93 18.04
C LEU A 365 -18.34 12.21 16.98
N ASP A 366 -17.76 12.95 16.03
CA ASP A 366 -17.04 12.39 14.88
C ASP A 366 -15.76 11.64 15.26
N GLY A 367 -15.04 12.09 16.28
CA GLY A 367 -13.72 11.52 16.55
C GLY A 367 -13.31 11.60 18.00
N VAL A 368 -13.58 10.57 18.78
CA VAL A 368 -13.08 10.44 20.16
C VAL A 368 -12.20 9.20 20.28
N ILE A 369 -10.99 9.40 20.77
CA ILE A 369 -9.98 8.38 20.94
C ILE A 369 -9.64 8.29 22.44
N PHE A 370 -9.72 7.11 23.01
CA PHE A 370 -9.32 6.84 24.39
C PHE A 370 -7.98 6.11 24.39
N MET A 371 -6.95 6.76 24.96
CA MET A 371 -5.61 6.18 25.09
C MET A 371 -5.40 5.74 26.54
N TYR A 372 -5.45 4.46 26.80
CA TYR A 372 -5.34 3.94 28.16
C TYR A 372 -3.89 3.80 28.63
N GLY A 373 -3.65 4.16 29.90
CA GLY A 373 -2.36 4.13 30.59
C GLY A 373 -2.04 2.77 31.22
N ALA A 374 -2.23 1.69 30.46
CA ALA A 374 -1.92 0.32 30.82
C ALA A 374 -1.43 -0.47 29.60
N PRO A 375 -0.70 -1.58 29.75
CA PRO A 375 -0.41 -2.51 28.67
C PRO A 375 -1.70 -3.14 28.13
N ASP A 376 -1.73 -3.45 26.86
CA ASP A 376 -2.83 -4.23 26.30
C ASP A 376 -2.72 -5.74 26.61
N TYR A 377 -3.78 -6.50 26.28
CA TYR A 377 -3.83 -7.92 26.59
C TYR A 377 -2.84 -8.76 25.76
N SER A 378 -2.51 -8.31 24.54
CA SER A 378 -1.61 -9.05 23.67
C SER A 378 -0.20 -9.08 24.24
N THR A 379 0.13 -8.11 25.12
CA THR A 379 1.40 -8.10 25.85
C THR A 379 1.42 -9.04 27.04
N THR A 380 0.29 -9.21 27.68
CA THR A 380 0.15 -10.04 28.89
C THR A 380 -0.06 -11.53 28.54
N GLY A 381 -0.44 -11.84 27.31
CA GLY A 381 -0.84 -13.16 26.88
C GLY A 381 -2.18 -13.62 27.51
N ASP A 382 -2.92 -12.72 28.13
CA ASP A 382 -4.21 -12.98 28.79
C ASP A 382 -5.36 -12.63 27.85
N SER A 383 -5.86 -13.62 27.13
CA SER A 383 -6.97 -13.48 26.19
C SER A 383 -8.32 -13.06 26.83
N THR A 384 -8.39 -12.96 28.15
CA THR A 384 -9.59 -12.48 28.87
C THR A 384 -9.53 -10.99 29.19
N ASN A 385 -8.45 -10.31 28.82
CA ASN A 385 -8.26 -8.90 29.04
C ASN A 385 -8.75 -8.07 27.84
N ASN A 386 -9.76 -7.24 28.00
CA ASN A 386 -10.35 -6.38 26.97
C ASN A 386 -9.56 -5.06 26.71
N LEU A 387 -8.44 -4.85 27.36
CA LEU A 387 -7.52 -3.76 27.05
C LEU A 387 -6.71 -4.10 25.78
N TRP A 388 -7.36 -4.04 24.64
CA TRP A 388 -6.79 -4.29 23.31
C TRP A 388 -7.23 -3.18 22.34
N TYR A 389 -6.55 -3.07 21.21
CA TYR A 389 -6.87 -2.05 20.21
C TYR A 389 -8.20 -2.40 19.54
N HIS A 390 -9.06 -1.42 19.40
CA HIS A 390 -10.28 -1.57 18.62
C HIS A 390 -10.98 -0.23 18.40
N VAL A 391 -11.80 -0.19 17.38
CA VAL A 391 -12.84 0.81 17.21
C VAL A 391 -14.19 0.15 17.43
N ILE A 392 -14.99 0.74 18.28
CA ILE A 392 -16.33 0.22 18.60
C ILE A 392 -17.39 1.28 18.31
N ALA A 393 -18.47 0.83 17.68
CA ALA A 393 -19.69 1.59 17.61
C ALA A 393 -20.42 1.51 18.94
N HIS A 394 -20.72 2.65 19.51
CA HIS A 394 -21.59 2.69 20.68
C HIS A 394 -23.03 2.45 20.24
N SER A 395 -23.62 1.32 20.63
CA SER A 395 -25.04 1.06 20.41
C SER A 395 -25.85 1.76 21.49
N PHE A 396 -26.49 2.87 21.17
CA PHE A 396 -27.37 3.54 22.07
C PHE A 396 -28.84 3.12 21.84
N SER A 397 -29.58 2.91 22.91
CA SER A 397 -31.00 2.68 22.85
C SER A 397 -31.84 3.94 22.54
N SER A 398 -31.23 5.11 22.53
CA SER A 398 -31.87 6.39 22.25
C SER A 398 -31.23 7.07 20.99
N ARG A 399 -32.09 7.65 20.16
CA ARG A 399 -31.57 8.47 19.02
C ARG A 399 -30.80 9.67 19.54
N PRO A 400 -29.64 10.01 18.94
CA PRO A 400 -28.89 11.20 19.27
C PRO A 400 -29.73 12.46 19.00
N SER A 401 -29.39 13.54 19.69
CA SER A 401 -29.95 14.86 19.48
C SER A 401 -28.87 15.77 18.90
N ILE A 402 -29.18 16.45 17.79
CA ILE A 402 -28.26 17.44 17.18
C ILE A 402 -27.88 18.57 18.17
N SER A 403 -28.70 18.82 19.18
CA SER A 403 -28.41 19.84 20.18
C SER A 403 -27.44 19.39 21.28
N THR A 404 -27.23 18.09 21.39
CA THR A 404 -26.31 17.49 22.38
C THR A 404 -25.80 16.17 21.78
N PRO A 405 -24.74 16.23 20.98
CA PRO A 405 -24.14 15.03 20.40
C PRO A 405 -23.69 14.06 21.47
N ILE A 406 -23.82 12.78 21.15
CA ILE A 406 -23.40 11.68 22.02
C ILE A 406 -22.18 10.97 21.41
N LEU A 407 -21.51 10.15 22.22
CA LEU A 407 -20.36 9.38 21.76
C LEU A 407 -20.78 8.43 20.62
N GLY A 408 -20.15 8.59 19.46
CA GLY A 408 -20.30 7.73 18.29
C GLY A 408 -19.25 6.63 18.25
N ASN A 409 -18.75 6.33 17.04
CA ASN A 409 -17.58 5.46 16.88
C ASN A 409 -16.42 6.01 17.67
N ASN A 410 -15.74 5.17 18.40
CA ASN A 410 -14.62 5.61 19.23
C ASN A 410 -13.51 4.55 19.23
N MET A 411 -12.30 5.05 19.28
CA MET A 411 -11.09 4.24 19.30
C MET A 411 -10.63 4.01 20.74
N TRP A 412 -10.15 2.80 21.01
CA TRP A 412 -9.55 2.39 22.27
C TRP A 412 -8.16 1.83 22.04
N VAL A 413 -7.11 2.50 22.50
CA VAL A 413 -5.72 2.18 22.18
C VAL A 413 -4.81 2.29 23.40
N SER A 414 -3.74 1.50 23.44
CA SER A 414 -2.68 1.63 24.46
C SER A 414 -1.70 2.74 24.09
N TYR A 415 -1.14 3.38 25.12
CA TYR A 415 0.00 4.29 24.96
C TYR A 415 1.26 3.57 24.47
N ALA A 416 1.36 2.25 24.67
CA ALA A 416 2.62 1.52 24.53
C ALA A 416 3.05 1.34 23.06
N SER A 417 2.11 1.30 22.12
CA SER A 417 2.38 1.04 20.70
C SER A 417 3.20 2.11 20.01
N MET A 418 3.26 3.31 20.58
CA MET A 418 4.13 4.38 20.08
C MET A 418 5.62 4.08 20.21
N TYR A 419 6.00 3.10 21.04
CA TYR A 419 7.39 2.94 21.47
C TYR A 419 7.97 1.60 21.01
N GLY A 420 9.19 1.64 20.48
CA GLY A 420 10.03 0.48 20.30
C GLY A 420 10.86 0.15 21.57
N GLU A 421 11.41 -1.05 21.62
CA GLU A 421 12.25 -1.53 22.74
C GLU A 421 13.36 -0.52 23.11
N ASN A 422 13.98 0.07 22.10
CA ASN A 422 15.15 0.94 22.30
C ASN A 422 14.86 2.28 22.97
N ASN A 423 13.62 2.79 22.86
CA ASN A 423 13.26 4.11 23.40
C ASN A 423 12.24 4.05 24.54
N PHE A 424 11.62 2.89 24.79
CA PHE A 424 10.56 2.71 25.79
C PHE A 424 10.97 3.21 27.18
N LYS A 425 12.12 2.76 27.67
CA LYS A 425 12.62 3.15 29.01
C LYS A 425 12.77 4.66 29.17
N ASP A 426 13.32 5.32 28.18
CA ASP A 426 13.57 6.76 28.22
C ASP A 426 12.28 7.56 28.12
N ARG A 427 11.29 7.07 27.38
CA ARG A 427 10.00 7.73 27.17
C ARG A 427 9.02 7.47 28.30
N VAL A 428 8.95 6.23 28.78
CA VAL A 428 7.96 5.76 29.76
C VAL A 428 8.50 5.75 31.19
N GLY A 429 9.82 5.63 31.35
CA GLY A 429 10.50 5.63 32.67
C GLY A 429 10.38 4.32 33.43
N LYS A 430 9.97 3.23 32.78
CA LYS A 430 9.91 1.85 33.32
C LYS A 430 10.84 0.94 32.54
N ASN A 431 11.29 -0.14 33.18
CA ASN A 431 12.21 -1.09 32.52
C ASN A 431 11.51 -2.22 31.78
N ASP A 432 10.25 -2.46 32.14
CA ASP A 432 9.49 -3.57 31.57
C ASP A 432 8.92 -3.14 30.22
N TYR A 433 9.75 -3.32 29.17
CA TYR A 433 9.29 -3.25 27.81
C TYR A 433 8.27 -4.39 27.59
N VAL A 434 7.08 -4.00 27.35
CA VAL A 434 6.04 -4.91 26.97
C VAL A 434 6.22 -5.19 25.48
N LYS A 435 6.59 -6.41 25.14
CA LYS A 435 6.82 -6.85 23.75
C LYS A 435 5.55 -6.67 22.94
N HIS A 436 5.40 -5.51 22.35
CA HIS A 436 4.35 -5.28 21.39
C HIS A 436 4.97 -4.94 20.06
N TYR A 437 4.57 -5.57 19.02
CA TYR A 437 4.72 -5.26 17.60
C TYR A 437 5.87 -4.31 17.18
N GLY A 438 6.70 -3.91 18.12
CA GLY A 438 7.82 -3.03 17.96
C GLY A 438 9.03 -3.78 17.43
N LYS A 439 9.00 -4.16 16.16
CA LYS A 439 10.25 -4.22 15.41
C LYS A 439 10.87 -2.84 15.54
N ASN A 440 12.17 -2.76 15.79
CA ASN A 440 12.91 -1.51 15.67
C ASN A 440 12.75 -1.00 14.24
N THR A 441 11.81 -0.09 14.03
CA THR A 441 11.47 0.43 12.71
C THR A 441 12.44 1.52 12.27
N GLY A 442 13.33 1.97 13.16
CA GLY A 442 14.12 3.18 12.94
C GLY A 442 13.33 4.47 13.20
N LEU A 443 12.01 4.38 13.45
CA LEU A 443 11.16 5.53 13.78
C LEU A 443 11.45 6.05 15.19
N LYS A 444 11.27 7.36 15.38
CA LYS A 444 11.29 7.99 16.72
C LYS A 444 10.06 7.59 17.54
N LEU A 445 8.91 7.49 16.86
CA LEU A 445 7.63 7.00 17.37
C LEU A 445 6.98 6.14 16.30
N ASN A 446 6.31 5.06 16.68
CA ASN A 446 5.62 4.17 15.76
C ASN A 446 4.14 4.52 15.63
N PRO A 447 3.66 5.01 14.48
CA PRO A 447 2.28 5.39 14.27
C PRO A 447 1.39 4.27 13.68
N HIS A 448 1.97 3.17 13.18
CA HIS A 448 1.28 2.20 12.31
C HIS A 448 -0.04 1.67 12.90
N THR A 449 -0.02 1.19 14.15
CA THR A 449 -1.24 0.72 14.82
C THR A 449 -2.30 1.83 14.92
N TYR A 450 -1.90 3.06 15.24
CA TYR A 450 -2.85 4.16 15.35
C TYR A 450 -3.42 4.57 13.99
N ILE A 451 -2.63 4.50 12.93
CA ILE A 451 -3.10 4.71 11.55
C ILE A 451 -4.11 3.63 11.17
N HIS A 452 -3.80 2.35 11.44
CA HIS A 452 -4.70 1.23 11.21
C HIS A 452 -6.04 1.41 11.93
N GLU A 453 -6.01 1.66 13.25
CA GLU A 453 -7.23 1.90 14.03
C GLU A 453 -7.99 3.15 13.56
N THR A 454 -7.27 4.16 13.06
CA THR A 454 -7.92 5.33 12.45
C THR A 454 -8.67 4.95 11.17
N GLY A 455 -8.21 3.94 10.43
CA GLY A 455 -8.95 3.38 9.29
C GLY A 455 -10.32 2.86 9.67
N HIS A 456 -10.43 2.22 10.83
CA HIS A 456 -11.74 1.79 11.36
C HIS A 456 -12.67 2.95 11.71
N MET A 457 -12.12 4.12 12.08
CA MET A 457 -12.93 5.34 12.23
C MET A 457 -13.51 5.81 10.90
N PHE A 458 -12.87 5.49 9.76
CA PHE A 458 -13.39 5.65 8.39
C PHE A 458 -14.23 4.46 7.91
N CYS A 459 -14.63 3.58 8.81
CA CYS A 459 -15.42 2.37 8.53
C CYS A 459 -14.73 1.33 7.63
N LEU A 460 -13.40 1.37 7.51
CA LEU A 460 -12.63 0.31 6.89
C LEU A 460 -12.60 -0.92 7.82
N GLN A 461 -12.64 -2.10 7.24
CA GLN A 461 -12.60 -3.36 7.99
C GLN A 461 -11.17 -3.89 8.10
N ASP A 462 -10.96 -4.86 9.00
CA ASP A 462 -9.78 -5.71 8.96
C ASP A 462 -9.85 -6.63 7.74
N TYR A 463 -8.73 -6.73 7.00
CA TYR A 463 -8.66 -7.61 5.83
C TYR A 463 -7.83 -8.87 6.09
N TYR A 464 -7.37 -9.08 7.32
CA TYR A 464 -6.80 -10.36 7.76
C TYR A 464 -7.88 -11.26 8.37
N SER A 465 -7.69 -12.58 8.28
CA SER A 465 -8.61 -13.53 8.90
C SER A 465 -8.27 -13.74 10.38
N THR A 466 -9.27 -13.67 11.25
CA THR A 466 -9.13 -13.96 12.69
C THR A 466 -9.55 -15.38 13.05
N THR A 467 -10.13 -16.13 12.12
CA THR A 467 -10.79 -17.41 12.40
C THR A 467 -10.38 -18.54 11.47
N ARG A 468 -9.80 -18.22 10.31
CA ARG A 468 -9.12 -19.21 9.49
C ARG A 468 -7.71 -19.38 10.06
N ASP A 469 -7.23 -20.60 10.24
CA ASP A 469 -5.82 -20.89 10.53
C ASP A 469 -4.90 -20.41 9.39
N GLU A 470 -5.47 -19.77 8.39
CA GLU A 470 -4.93 -19.41 7.11
C GLU A 470 -5.38 -17.99 6.79
N SER A 471 -4.46 -17.04 6.80
CA SER A 471 -4.74 -15.71 6.29
C SER A 471 -4.72 -15.73 4.77
N LEU A 472 -5.72 -15.12 4.15
CA LEU A 472 -5.67 -14.83 2.72
C LEU A 472 -4.55 -13.83 2.45
N PRO A 473 -3.90 -13.86 1.28
CA PRO A 473 -2.83 -12.93 0.93
C PRO A 473 -3.39 -11.51 0.69
N THR A 474 -3.76 -10.86 1.79
CA THR A 474 -4.14 -9.43 1.83
C THR A 474 -3.07 -8.62 2.57
N GLU A 475 -1.90 -9.21 2.78
CA GLU A 475 -0.90 -8.79 3.76
C GLU A 475 -0.21 -7.45 3.47
N ASN A 476 -0.45 -6.82 2.31
CA ASN A 476 0.28 -5.63 1.86
C ASN A 476 -0.57 -4.37 1.83
N THR A 477 -1.40 -4.18 2.83
CA THR A 477 -2.22 -2.98 3.00
C THR A 477 -2.28 -2.57 4.46
N MET A 478 -2.60 -1.30 4.72
CA MET A 478 -2.71 -0.75 6.06
C MET A 478 -3.74 -1.50 6.91
N GLN A 479 -4.88 -1.89 6.35
CA GLN A 479 -5.94 -2.60 7.10
C GLN A 479 -5.70 -4.13 7.20
N SER A 480 -4.56 -4.63 6.78
CA SER A 480 -4.16 -6.03 7.01
C SER A 480 -2.94 -6.12 7.93
N ASN A 481 -1.78 -5.70 7.50
CA ASN A 481 -0.53 -5.83 8.27
C ASN A 481 0.04 -4.50 8.78
N ASN A 482 -0.75 -3.45 8.82
CA ASN A 482 -0.37 -2.10 9.25
C ASN A 482 0.81 -1.55 8.43
N ILE A 483 0.82 -1.75 7.11
CA ILE A 483 1.91 -1.33 6.23
C ILE A 483 1.44 -0.54 5.02
N GLY A 484 2.25 0.42 4.62
CA GLY A 484 2.09 1.18 3.37
C GLY A 484 0.79 1.95 3.27
N GLY A 485 0.31 2.09 2.03
CA GLY A 485 -0.99 2.69 1.70
C GLY A 485 -2.14 1.68 1.73
N HIS A 486 -3.35 2.20 1.51
CA HIS A 486 -4.55 1.39 1.40
C HIS A 486 -4.65 0.68 0.04
N ASP A 487 -5.47 -0.34 0.00
CA ASP A 487 -5.84 -1.11 -1.18
C ASP A 487 -6.89 -0.35 -2.04
N PRO A 488 -7.13 -0.78 -3.30
CA PRO A 488 -8.08 -0.13 -4.20
C PRO A 488 -9.50 -0.06 -3.65
N TYR A 489 -9.96 -1.08 -2.94
CA TYR A 489 -11.30 -1.12 -2.37
C TYR A 489 -11.49 -0.02 -1.32
N SER A 490 -10.57 0.07 -0.36
CA SER A 490 -10.58 1.11 0.68
C SER A 490 -10.61 2.53 0.10
N LEU A 491 -9.82 2.78 -0.95
CA LEU A 491 -9.80 4.06 -1.63
C LEU A 491 -11.13 4.38 -2.34
N LEU A 492 -11.73 3.38 -2.99
CA LEU A 492 -12.97 3.55 -3.76
C LEU A 492 -14.19 3.74 -2.87
N ILE A 493 -14.35 2.94 -1.80
CA ILE A 493 -15.51 3.05 -0.90
C ILE A 493 -15.55 4.37 -0.12
N ASN A 494 -14.38 4.99 0.07
CA ASN A 494 -14.24 6.31 0.70
C ASN A 494 -14.23 7.47 -0.30
N ASN A 495 -14.43 7.21 -1.60
CA ASN A 495 -14.34 8.20 -2.67
C ASN A 495 -12.99 8.94 -2.72
N TRP A 496 -11.91 8.28 -2.26
CA TRP A 496 -10.55 8.81 -2.30
C TRP A 496 -9.82 8.50 -3.61
N ALA A 497 -10.43 7.73 -4.49
CA ALA A 497 -9.94 7.48 -5.84
C ALA A 497 -11.08 7.43 -6.85
N ASN A 498 -10.75 7.74 -8.10
CA ASN A 498 -11.54 7.43 -9.28
C ASN A 498 -10.89 6.27 -10.04
N ALA A 499 -11.64 5.51 -10.82
CA ALA A 499 -11.13 4.33 -11.51
C ALA A 499 -11.33 4.38 -13.02
N TYR A 500 -10.43 3.71 -13.77
CA TYR A 500 -10.68 3.37 -15.16
C TYR A 500 -11.59 2.14 -15.21
N ILE A 501 -12.69 2.24 -15.95
CA ILE A 501 -13.65 1.15 -16.14
C ILE A 501 -13.77 0.86 -17.63
N PRO A 502 -12.84 0.07 -18.20
CA PRO A 502 -12.83 -0.21 -19.64
C PRO A 502 -14.04 -1.05 -20.06
N ASN A 503 -14.65 -0.68 -21.17
CA ASN A 503 -15.78 -1.40 -21.76
C ASN A 503 -15.41 -2.15 -23.06
N GLU A 504 -14.22 -1.91 -23.59
CA GLU A 504 -13.67 -2.54 -24.80
C GLU A 504 -12.15 -2.78 -24.65
N SER A 505 -11.59 -3.62 -25.51
CA SER A 505 -10.15 -3.89 -25.53
C SER A 505 -9.36 -2.62 -25.80
N MET A 506 -8.31 -2.40 -24.98
CA MET A 506 -7.48 -1.20 -25.08
C MET A 506 -6.07 -1.41 -24.54
N THR A 507 -5.18 -0.51 -24.90
CA THR A 507 -3.89 -0.35 -24.19
C THR A 507 -4.03 0.85 -23.27
N LEU A 508 -3.69 0.67 -22.00
CA LEU A 508 -3.81 1.70 -20.98
C LEU A 508 -2.47 1.85 -20.26
N ASP A 509 -2.02 3.09 -20.12
CA ASP A 509 -0.88 3.42 -19.28
C ASP A 509 -1.38 3.93 -17.93
N ILE A 510 -0.91 3.29 -16.87
CA ILE A 510 -1.21 3.68 -15.48
C ILE A 510 0.08 4.09 -14.77
N ARG A 511 -0.04 4.96 -13.79
CA ARG A 511 1.01 5.27 -12.80
C ARG A 511 0.82 4.43 -11.55
N ASP A 512 1.88 4.41 -10.72
CA ASP A 512 1.77 3.76 -9.41
C ASP A 512 0.69 4.42 -8.54
N VAL A 513 0.08 3.61 -7.70
CA VAL A 513 -1.10 3.99 -6.93
C VAL A 513 -0.85 5.18 -6.00
N GLN A 514 0.32 5.27 -5.37
CA GLN A 514 0.63 6.38 -4.49
C GLN A 514 0.80 7.71 -5.24
N SER A 515 1.37 7.65 -6.44
CA SER A 515 1.60 8.85 -7.26
C SER A 515 0.32 9.43 -7.85
N SER A 516 -0.65 8.61 -8.25
CA SER A 516 -1.81 9.09 -9.00
C SER A 516 -3.15 8.40 -8.70
N HIS A 517 -3.22 7.45 -7.78
CA HIS A 517 -4.40 6.61 -7.55
C HIS A 517 -4.99 6.05 -8.86
N ASP A 518 -4.12 5.56 -9.76
CA ASP A 518 -4.57 4.89 -10.98
C ASP A 518 -5.01 3.47 -10.66
N ILE A 519 -6.32 3.26 -10.67
CA ILE A 519 -6.99 1.98 -10.42
C ILE A 519 -7.76 1.61 -11.68
N VAL A 520 -7.69 0.33 -12.08
CA VAL A 520 -8.46 -0.20 -13.23
C VAL A 520 -9.39 -1.28 -12.72
N LEU A 521 -10.67 -1.18 -13.03
CA LEU A 521 -11.68 -2.16 -12.63
C LEU A 521 -12.13 -2.97 -13.85
N LEU A 522 -11.97 -4.28 -13.78
CA LEU A 522 -12.39 -5.23 -14.80
C LEU A 522 -13.54 -6.07 -14.28
N THR A 523 -14.66 -6.02 -14.98
CA THR A 523 -15.86 -6.81 -14.69
C THR A 523 -16.54 -7.18 -16.00
N PRO A 524 -17.36 -8.22 -16.04
CA PRO A 524 -18.17 -8.54 -17.22
C PRO A 524 -19.09 -7.40 -17.62
N LYS A 525 -19.69 -6.72 -16.64
CA LYS A 525 -20.54 -5.54 -16.79
C LYS A 525 -20.48 -4.71 -15.51
N TRP A 526 -20.15 -3.42 -15.63
CA TRP A 526 -20.22 -2.50 -14.50
C TRP A 526 -21.67 -2.22 -14.09
N ASN A 527 -21.93 -2.03 -12.81
CA ASN A 527 -23.26 -1.78 -12.29
C ASN A 527 -23.77 -0.36 -12.63
N ASP A 528 -25.10 -0.24 -12.77
CA ASP A 528 -25.73 1.02 -13.18
C ASP A 528 -25.74 2.08 -12.03
N ALA A 529 -25.43 1.67 -10.80
CA ALA A 529 -25.32 2.57 -9.64
C ALA A 529 -23.97 3.29 -9.56
N TYR A 530 -23.00 2.93 -10.40
CA TYR A 530 -21.61 3.39 -10.30
C TYR A 530 -21.05 3.24 -8.88
N SER A 531 -21.29 2.07 -8.33
CA SER A 531 -21.04 1.73 -6.94
C SER A 531 -19.81 0.81 -6.81
N PRO A 532 -18.92 1.05 -5.85
CA PRO A 532 -17.81 0.14 -5.57
C PRO A 532 -18.24 -1.16 -4.90
N PHE A 533 -19.52 -1.27 -4.51
CA PHE A 533 -20.09 -2.46 -3.86
C PHE A 533 -20.55 -3.48 -4.91
N ASP A 534 -19.59 -4.07 -5.60
CA ASP A 534 -19.80 -5.05 -6.68
C ASP A 534 -18.70 -6.12 -6.62
N GLU A 535 -18.72 -7.05 -7.56
CA GLU A 535 -17.64 -8.01 -7.74
C GLU A 535 -16.83 -7.69 -9.00
N TYR A 536 -15.52 -7.53 -8.84
CA TYR A 536 -14.62 -7.12 -9.91
C TYR A 536 -13.16 -7.50 -9.63
N ILE A 537 -12.35 -7.44 -10.67
CA ILE A 537 -10.90 -7.46 -10.56
C ILE A 537 -10.37 -6.03 -10.59
N ALA A 538 -9.64 -5.63 -9.56
CA ALA A 538 -8.98 -4.34 -9.50
C ALA A 538 -7.48 -4.47 -9.77
N LEU A 539 -6.95 -3.58 -10.61
CA LEU A 539 -5.53 -3.52 -10.96
C LEU A 539 -4.95 -2.22 -10.42
N GLU A 540 -3.80 -2.30 -9.79
CA GLU A 540 -2.99 -1.14 -9.39
C GLU A 540 -1.50 -1.43 -9.56
N LEU A 541 -0.71 -0.42 -9.89
CA LEU A 541 0.73 -0.54 -9.90
C LEU A 541 1.28 -0.20 -8.52
N PHE A 542 1.80 -1.20 -7.81
CA PHE A 542 2.54 -0.99 -6.57
C PHE A 542 3.94 -0.47 -6.86
N ALA A 543 4.38 0.50 -6.07
CA ALA A 543 5.76 0.98 -6.07
C ALA A 543 6.20 1.33 -4.63
N PRO A 544 7.50 1.20 -4.32
CA PRO A 544 8.08 1.55 -3.02
C PRO A 544 8.32 3.07 -2.91
N ASN A 545 7.26 3.86 -3.07
CA ASN A 545 7.27 5.32 -2.99
C ASN A 545 6.06 5.82 -2.18
N GLY A 546 5.98 7.12 -1.93
CA GLY A 546 4.89 7.73 -1.17
C GLY A 546 4.73 7.12 0.20
N LEU A 547 3.53 6.69 0.57
CA LEU A 547 3.25 6.04 1.86
C LEU A 547 3.87 4.64 1.96
N ASN A 548 4.16 3.99 0.83
CA ASN A 548 4.82 2.69 0.81
C ASN A 548 6.34 2.77 1.05
N GLU A 549 6.96 3.95 0.83
CA GLU A 549 8.43 4.10 0.78
C GLU A 549 9.10 3.68 2.09
N PHE A 550 8.55 4.11 3.22
CA PHE A 550 9.16 3.83 4.52
C PHE A 550 9.19 2.33 4.80
N ASP A 551 8.07 1.65 4.67
CA ASP A 551 7.94 0.23 4.98
C ASP A 551 8.73 -0.65 4.00
N SER A 552 8.74 -0.29 2.73
CA SER A 552 9.52 -0.96 1.69
C SER A 552 11.04 -0.87 1.94
N ASN A 553 11.52 0.26 2.45
CA ASN A 553 12.95 0.48 2.71
C ASN A 553 13.42 -0.11 4.04
N ASN A 554 12.54 -0.23 5.04
CA ASN A 554 12.91 -0.63 6.40
C ASN A 554 12.46 -2.04 6.78
N GLY A 555 11.80 -2.77 5.87
CA GLY A 555 11.34 -4.13 6.10
C GLY A 555 10.34 -4.23 7.27
N TYR A 556 9.52 -3.22 7.46
CA TYR A 556 8.43 -3.25 8.44
C TYR A 556 7.37 -4.28 7.99
N GLY A 557 6.80 -5.00 8.95
CA GLY A 557 5.82 -6.04 8.62
C GLY A 557 6.43 -7.31 8.00
N PHE A 558 5.58 -8.24 7.59
CA PHE A 558 5.96 -9.53 7.01
C PHE A 558 6.09 -9.49 5.48
N GLY A 559 6.03 -8.35 4.84
CA GLY A 559 5.98 -8.30 3.39
C GLY A 559 6.00 -6.91 2.78
N ALA A 560 6.73 -5.97 3.39
CA ALA A 560 7.01 -4.72 2.70
C ALA A 560 7.99 -4.99 1.56
N TYR A 561 7.52 -4.82 0.33
CA TYR A 561 8.29 -5.15 -0.86
C TYR A 561 8.99 -3.92 -1.43
N SER A 562 10.18 -4.14 -1.95
CA SER A 562 11.01 -3.10 -2.56
C SER A 562 10.88 -3.03 -4.08
N GLU A 563 10.20 -3.99 -4.70
CA GLU A 563 10.08 -4.09 -6.16
C GLU A 563 8.74 -3.59 -6.68
N VAL A 564 8.80 -2.85 -7.79
CA VAL A 564 7.61 -2.39 -8.53
C VAL A 564 6.93 -3.57 -9.23
N GLY A 565 5.60 -3.63 -9.18
CA GLY A 565 4.84 -4.64 -9.90
C GLY A 565 3.34 -4.38 -9.87
N LEU A 566 2.64 -4.95 -10.83
CA LEU A 566 1.19 -4.87 -10.86
C LEU A 566 0.61 -5.81 -9.81
N ARG A 567 -0.23 -5.27 -8.92
CA ARG A 567 -1.09 -6.03 -8.01
C ARG A 567 -2.45 -6.21 -8.66
N ILE A 568 -2.97 -7.42 -8.57
CA ILE A 568 -4.29 -7.80 -9.10
C ILE A 568 -5.12 -8.30 -7.93
N TRP A 569 -6.22 -7.62 -7.65
CA TRP A 569 -7.11 -7.93 -6.55
C TRP A 569 -8.42 -8.50 -7.08
N HIS A 570 -8.86 -9.62 -6.54
CA HIS A 570 -10.26 -10.04 -6.62
C HIS A 570 -11.02 -9.44 -5.45
N ILE A 571 -12.03 -8.65 -5.74
CA ILE A 571 -12.83 -7.93 -4.75
C ILE A 571 -14.29 -8.36 -4.95
N ASP A 572 -14.90 -8.87 -3.88
CA ASP A 572 -16.34 -9.18 -3.84
C ASP A 572 -16.98 -8.42 -2.67
N SER A 573 -17.44 -7.23 -2.96
CA SER A 573 -18.05 -6.32 -1.99
C SER A 573 -19.56 -6.15 -2.18
N ARG A 574 -20.19 -7.07 -2.91
CA ARG A 574 -21.64 -7.06 -3.12
C ARG A 574 -22.40 -6.97 -1.80
N LEU A 575 -23.59 -6.42 -1.86
CA LEU A 575 -24.42 -6.15 -0.70
C LEU A 575 -25.60 -7.14 -0.62
N TYR A 576 -25.94 -7.53 0.58
CA TYR A 576 -27.20 -8.18 0.88
C TYR A 576 -28.20 -7.14 1.41
N CYS A 577 -29.38 -7.07 0.79
CA CYS A 577 -30.47 -6.21 1.24
C CYS A 577 -31.43 -7.01 2.13
N TYR A 578 -31.51 -6.63 3.40
CA TYR A 578 -32.40 -7.29 4.37
C TYR A 578 -33.88 -7.07 4.10
N ASP A 579 -34.23 -5.97 3.44
CA ASP A 579 -35.63 -5.61 3.20
C ASP A 579 -36.23 -6.39 2.03
N THR A 580 -35.41 -6.78 1.04
CA THR A 580 -35.84 -7.56 -0.13
C THR A 580 -35.43 -9.02 -0.08
N GLY A 581 -34.36 -9.35 0.64
CA GLY A 581 -33.73 -10.68 0.65
C GLY A 581 -32.88 -10.97 -0.58
N GLU A 582 -32.47 -9.93 -1.34
CA GLU A 582 -31.74 -10.05 -2.59
C GLU A 582 -30.34 -9.44 -2.48
N ILE A 583 -29.44 -9.87 -3.37
CA ILE A 583 -28.11 -9.25 -3.52
C ILE A 583 -28.25 -8.01 -4.39
N THR A 584 -27.65 -6.91 -3.97
CA THR A 584 -27.64 -5.63 -4.68
C THR A 584 -26.23 -5.03 -4.73
N THR A 585 -26.05 -4.05 -5.62
CA THR A 585 -24.86 -3.21 -5.72
C THR A 585 -25.13 -1.76 -5.29
N ASP A 586 -26.36 -1.38 -5.00
CA ASP A 586 -26.70 -0.03 -4.52
C ASP A 586 -26.96 -0.06 -2.99
N PRO A 587 -26.12 0.59 -2.18
CA PRO A 587 -26.31 0.62 -0.73
C PRO A 587 -27.59 1.34 -0.28
N ARG A 588 -28.30 2.01 -1.19
CA ARG A 588 -29.56 2.72 -0.92
C ARG A 588 -30.81 1.86 -1.16
N ASP A 589 -30.67 0.66 -1.63
CA ASP A 589 -31.81 -0.25 -1.91
C ASP A 589 -32.56 -0.70 -0.66
N GLY A 590 -32.16 -0.25 0.51
CA GLY A 590 -32.76 -0.58 1.81
C GLY A 590 -31.68 -0.80 2.88
N ARG A 591 -31.98 -1.59 3.89
CA ARG A 591 -30.99 -1.99 4.88
C ARG A 591 -30.04 -3.00 4.25
N THR A 592 -28.83 -2.60 4.03
CA THR A 592 -27.83 -3.43 3.34
C THR A 592 -26.62 -3.72 4.23
N ALA A 593 -25.95 -4.85 3.98
CA ALA A 593 -24.65 -5.19 4.54
C ALA A 593 -23.78 -5.84 3.48
N ILE A 594 -22.45 -5.67 3.60
CA ILE A 594 -21.49 -6.35 2.74
C ILE A 594 -21.64 -7.86 2.92
N LEU A 595 -21.73 -8.58 1.82
CA LEU A 595 -22.04 -10.02 1.80
C LEU A 595 -20.88 -10.87 2.29
N THR A 596 -19.64 -10.40 2.10
CA THR A 596 -18.41 -11.12 2.35
C THR A 596 -17.54 -10.40 3.38
N ASP A 597 -16.59 -11.10 4.00
CA ASP A 597 -15.71 -10.54 5.02
C ASP A 597 -14.42 -11.35 5.10
N ASN A 598 -13.27 -10.69 5.25
CA ASN A 598 -11.99 -11.34 5.46
C ASN A 598 -11.70 -11.62 6.95
N SER A 599 -12.22 -10.78 7.84
CA SER A 599 -11.95 -10.86 9.28
C SER A 599 -12.78 -11.89 9.99
N ARG A 600 -13.89 -12.35 9.41
CA ARG A 600 -14.83 -13.25 10.05
C ARG A 600 -14.73 -14.66 9.47
N GLY A 601 -14.43 -15.63 10.31
CA GLY A 601 -14.64 -17.03 9.98
C GLY A 601 -16.04 -17.53 10.30
N SER A 602 -16.91 -16.70 10.83
CA SER A 602 -18.34 -16.97 11.00
C SER A 602 -19.03 -15.66 11.37
N PRO A 603 -20.08 -15.26 10.67
CA PRO A 603 -20.87 -14.11 11.07
C PRO A 603 -21.37 -14.32 12.51
N SER A 604 -21.07 -13.40 13.39
CA SER A 604 -21.51 -13.46 14.77
C SER A 604 -23.04 -13.48 14.81
N GLY A 605 -23.57 -14.59 15.22
CA GLY A 605 -24.96 -14.75 15.66
C GLY A 605 -26.01 -14.58 14.56
N SER A 606 -26.81 -15.60 14.37
CA SER A 606 -28.14 -15.64 13.78
C SER A 606 -28.38 -15.37 12.30
N GLN A 607 -27.39 -15.01 11.52
CA GLN A 607 -27.62 -14.69 10.12
C GLN A 607 -27.14 -15.84 9.20
N GLN A 608 -28.05 -16.76 8.98
CA GLN A 608 -27.85 -17.94 8.13
C GLN A 608 -27.46 -17.60 6.69
N ILE A 609 -27.74 -16.38 6.26
CA ILE A 609 -27.49 -15.84 4.91
C ILE A 609 -26.00 -15.72 4.63
N PHE A 610 -25.21 -15.32 5.62
CA PHE A 610 -23.75 -15.18 5.44
C PHE A 610 -23.02 -16.52 5.51
N LYS A 611 -23.64 -17.58 6.05
CA LYS A 611 -23.02 -18.91 6.13
C LYS A 611 -22.81 -19.56 4.77
N ASP A 612 -23.66 -19.24 3.80
CA ASP A 612 -23.56 -19.75 2.45
C ASP A 612 -22.49 -19.02 1.63
N HIS A 613 -21.87 -17.97 2.20
CA HIS A 613 -20.83 -17.14 1.58
C HIS A 613 -19.56 -16.99 2.45
N ASP A 614 -19.45 -17.75 3.54
CA ASP A 614 -18.28 -17.72 4.45
C ASP A 614 -16.96 -18.07 3.75
N GLU A 615 -17.03 -18.74 2.61
CA GLU A 615 -15.87 -19.13 1.81
C GLU A 615 -15.38 -18.02 0.87
N TYR A 616 -16.20 -16.98 0.60
CA TYR A 616 -15.84 -15.92 -0.33
C TYR A 616 -15.13 -14.79 0.41
N PRO A 617 -13.85 -14.49 0.07
CA PRO A 617 -13.16 -13.35 0.65
C PRO A 617 -13.68 -12.03 0.06
N LEU A 618 -13.71 -10.98 0.89
CA LEU A 618 -13.97 -9.62 0.45
C LEU A 618 -12.84 -9.12 -0.45
N LEU A 619 -11.59 -9.28 -0.02
CA LEU A 619 -10.39 -8.94 -0.76
C LEU A 619 -9.44 -10.13 -0.85
N HIS A 620 -8.99 -10.42 -2.05
CA HIS A 620 -7.99 -11.44 -2.30
C HIS A 620 -6.92 -10.89 -3.26
N LEU A 621 -5.69 -10.74 -2.80
CA LEU A 621 -4.55 -10.35 -3.63
C LEU A 621 -4.04 -11.58 -4.40
N LEU A 622 -4.27 -11.60 -5.71
CA LEU A 622 -3.89 -12.71 -6.58
C LEU A 622 -2.38 -12.79 -6.76
N ARG A 623 -1.85 -14.00 -6.78
CA ARG A 623 -0.42 -14.28 -6.99
C ARG A 623 -0.15 -14.59 -8.45
N ASN A 624 0.98 -14.10 -8.97
CA ASN A 624 1.48 -14.52 -10.28
C ASN A 624 2.08 -15.95 -10.20
N ASP A 625 1.25 -16.87 -9.72
CA ASP A 625 1.53 -18.30 -9.59
C ASP A 625 0.25 -19.07 -9.97
N LYS A 626 0.26 -19.72 -11.13
CA LYS A 626 -0.90 -20.45 -11.67
C LYS A 626 -1.20 -21.75 -10.89
N ASP A 627 -0.24 -22.24 -10.12
CA ASP A 627 -0.40 -23.47 -9.34
C ASP A 627 -0.86 -23.19 -7.90
N PHE A 628 -0.86 -21.92 -7.48
CA PHE A 628 -1.38 -21.53 -6.18
C PHE A 628 -2.91 -21.71 -6.13
N SER A 629 -3.39 -22.39 -5.09
CA SER A 629 -4.83 -22.57 -4.81
C SER A 629 -5.26 -21.64 -3.68
N ILE A 630 -6.50 -21.16 -3.73
CA ILE A 630 -7.12 -20.41 -2.64
C ILE A 630 -7.17 -21.23 -1.34
N ASP A 631 -7.16 -22.56 -1.45
CA ASP A 631 -7.11 -23.49 -0.30
C ASP A 631 -5.68 -23.76 0.20
N ASP A 632 -4.66 -23.16 -0.42
CA ASP A 632 -3.26 -23.40 -0.02
C ASP A 632 -2.93 -22.60 1.26
N THR A 633 -2.44 -23.33 2.26
CA THR A 633 -2.11 -22.79 3.59
C THR A 633 -0.78 -22.03 3.66
N ARG A 634 -0.04 -21.98 2.57
CA ARG A 634 1.24 -21.27 2.48
C ARG A 634 1.02 -19.81 2.07
N LEU A 635 1.28 -18.90 2.96
CA LEU A 635 0.61 -17.63 3.04
C LEU A 635 1.42 -16.41 2.70
N ASP A 636 2.75 -16.48 2.74
CA ASP A 636 3.58 -15.30 2.56
C ASP A 636 3.57 -14.85 1.09
N MET A 637 2.98 -13.69 0.82
CA MET A 637 3.23 -12.98 -0.43
C MET A 637 4.73 -12.72 -0.55
N GLN A 638 5.26 -12.85 -1.75
CA GLN A 638 6.64 -12.52 -2.10
C GLN A 638 6.66 -11.55 -3.27
N GLU A 639 7.73 -10.78 -3.41
CA GLU A 639 7.90 -9.86 -4.55
C GLU A 639 7.75 -10.55 -5.92
N SER A 640 8.10 -11.85 -6.00
CA SER A 640 7.92 -12.68 -7.20
C SER A 640 6.47 -12.92 -7.57
N HIS A 641 5.54 -12.76 -6.63
CA HIS A 641 4.10 -12.94 -6.87
C HIS A 641 3.43 -11.73 -7.51
N TYR A 642 4.09 -10.57 -7.60
CA TYR A 642 3.58 -9.45 -8.36
C TYR A 642 3.73 -9.71 -9.86
N PHE A 643 2.78 -9.22 -10.64
CA PHE A 643 2.82 -9.34 -12.09
C PHE A 643 3.83 -8.33 -12.64
N LYS A 644 4.90 -8.82 -13.22
CA LYS A 644 5.99 -8.04 -13.80
C LYS A 644 5.79 -7.87 -15.32
N ALA A 645 6.63 -7.05 -15.96
CA ALA A 645 6.62 -6.91 -17.41
C ALA A 645 6.73 -8.28 -18.11
N GLY A 646 5.83 -8.56 -19.02
CA GLY A 646 5.67 -9.85 -19.71
C GLY A 646 4.70 -10.83 -19.03
N SER A 647 4.24 -10.57 -17.81
CA SER A 647 3.21 -11.39 -17.16
C SER A 647 1.85 -11.18 -17.81
N THR A 648 1.04 -12.26 -17.82
CA THR A 648 -0.36 -12.25 -18.26
C THR A 648 -1.25 -12.74 -17.13
N PHE A 649 -2.47 -12.24 -17.08
CA PHE A 649 -3.53 -12.69 -16.20
C PHE A 649 -4.80 -12.93 -17.02
N SER A 650 -5.46 -14.06 -16.77
CA SER A 650 -6.85 -14.30 -17.10
C SER A 650 -7.45 -15.22 -16.05
N LEU A 651 -8.73 -15.09 -15.78
CA LEU A 651 -9.39 -15.92 -14.76
C LEU A 651 -9.23 -17.41 -15.08
N GLU A 652 -9.27 -17.80 -16.36
CA GLU A 652 -9.12 -19.19 -16.81
C GLU A 652 -7.72 -19.77 -16.50
N GLU A 653 -6.66 -18.96 -16.57
CA GLU A 653 -5.29 -19.42 -16.26
C GLU A 653 -4.98 -19.45 -14.75
N PHE A 654 -5.73 -18.70 -13.94
CA PHE A 654 -5.56 -18.56 -12.49
C PHE A 654 -6.78 -19.06 -11.72
N ASP A 655 -7.57 -19.96 -12.30
CA ASP A 655 -8.86 -20.47 -11.81
C ASP A 655 -8.79 -21.02 -10.37
N LYS A 656 -7.68 -21.67 -9.99
CA LYS A 656 -7.45 -22.20 -8.65
C LYS A 656 -7.43 -21.15 -7.55
N GLN A 657 -7.22 -19.87 -7.90
CA GLN A 657 -7.23 -18.76 -6.94
C GLN A 657 -8.62 -18.17 -6.71
N PHE A 658 -9.65 -18.77 -7.30
CA PHE A 658 -11.04 -18.39 -7.14
C PHE A 658 -11.82 -19.52 -6.48
N VAL A 659 -12.77 -19.19 -5.63
CA VAL A 659 -13.62 -20.19 -4.96
C VAL A 659 -14.46 -20.94 -5.99
N GLU A 660 -15.01 -20.22 -6.97
CA GLU A 660 -15.73 -20.78 -8.11
C GLU A 660 -14.77 -20.98 -9.30
N GLU A 661 -14.34 -22.21 -9.56
CA GLU A 661 -13.41 -22.52 -10.64
C GLU A 661 -13.88 -21.93 -11.99
N GLY A 662 -13.05 -21.07 -12.59
CA GLY A 662 -13.30 -20.45 -13.89
C GLY A 662 -14.42 -19.41 -13.92
N LYS A 663 -14.87 -18.90 -12.76
CA LYS A 663 -15.91 -17.89 -12.63
C LYS A 663 -15.64 -16.96 -11.43
N LEU A 664 -16.28 -15.81 -11.47
CA LEU A 664 -16.44 -14.96 -10.31
C LEU A 664 -17.46 -15.58 -9.33
N ASN A 665 -17.47 -15.16 -8.07
CA ASN A 665 -18.40 -15.65 -7.04
C ASN A 665 -19.89 -15.42 -7.40
N ASN A 666 -20.16 -14.42 -8.25
CA ASN A 666 -21.50 -14.16 -8.79
C ASN A 666 -21.92 -15.14 -9.91
N GLY A 667 -21.08 -16.10 -10.25
CA GLY A 667 -21.29 -17.10 -11.30
C GLY A 667 -21.00 -16.62 -12.72
N LEU A 668 -20.62 -15.36 -12.92
CA LEU A 668 -20.28 -14.82 -14.23
C LEU A 668 -18.83 -15.16 -14.60
N LYS A 669 -18.55 -15.27 -15.90
CA LYS A 669 -17.18 -15.36 -16.40
C LYS A 669 -16.58 -13.98 -16.52
N LEU A 670 -15.36 -13.80 -16.02
CA LEU A 670 -14.57 -12.62 -16.36
C LEU A 670 -14.06 -12.76 -17.80
N ASN A 671 -14.58 -11.93 -18.69
CA ASN A 671 -14.21 -11.94 -20.10
C ASN A 671 -13.04 -10.99 -20.43
N TRP A 672 -12.13 -10.81 -19.47
CA TRP A 672 -10.96 -9.95 -19.59
C TRP A 672 -9.66 -10.73 -19.42
N SER A 673 -8.66 -10.35 -20.19
CA SER A 673 -7.28 -10.70 -19.92
C SER A 673 -6.40 -9.45 -19.87
N VAL A 674 -5.32 -9.52 -19.07
CA VAL A 674 -4.39 -8.42 -18.82
C VAL A 674 -2.99 -8.88 -19.17
N THR A 675 -2.27 -8.10 -19.97
CA THR A 675 -0.82 -8.30 -20.18
C THR A 675 -0.06 -7.06 -19.72
N VAL A 676 0.88 -7.23 -18.82
CA VAL A 676 1.82 -6.17 -18.42
C VAL A 676 2.88 -6.05 -19.50
N LYS A 677 2.72 -5.11 -20.43
CA LYS A 677 3.65 -4.93 -21.56
C LYS A 677 4.99 -4.38 -21.13
N ASN A 678 4.94 -3.42 -20.20
CA ASN A 678 6.14 -2.73 -19.72
C ASN A 678 5.90 -2.14 -18.34
N ILE A 679 6.97 -2.02 -17.54
CA ILE A 679 7.04 -1.22 -16.32
C ILE A 679 8.24 -0.28 -16.45
N TYR A 680 8.06 1.00 -16.15
CA TYR A 680 9.07 2.04 -16.39
C TYR A 680 9.03 3.11 -15.29
N THR A 681 10.11 3.88 -15.19
CA THR A 681 10.18 5.04 -14.30
C THR A 681 9.90 6.31 -15.10
N ASN A 682 9.02 7.16 -14.61
CA ASN A 682 8.71 8.47 -15.16
C ASN A 682 9.81 9.49 -14.80
N LEU A 683 9.80 10.63 -15.49
CA LEU A 683 10.77 11.71 -15.26
C LEU A 683 10.65 12.38 -13.89
N ASP A 684 9.46 12.34 -13.30
CA ASP A 684 9.18 12.85 -11.96
C ASP A 684 9.54 11.86 -10.84
N GLY A 685 10.10 10.70 -11.20
CA GLY A 685 10.49 9.65 -10.28
C GLY A 685 9.38 8.65 -9.93
N SER A 686 8.13 8.89 -10.35
CA SER A 686 7.05 7.93 -10.23
C SER A 686 7.27 6.73 -11.16
N TYR A 687 6.53 5.65 -10.93
CA TYR A 687 6.55 4.48 -11.79
C TYR A 687 5.32 4.43 -12.70
N GLY A 688 5.46 3.78 -13.83
CA GLY A 688 4.36 3.56 -14.76
C GLY A 688 4.35 2.13 -15.29
N ALA A 689 3.18 1.66 -15.72
CA ALA A 689 3.01 0.42 -16.43
C ALA A 689 2.11 0.60 -17.66
N THR A 690 2.47 -0.07 -18.75
CA THR A 690 1.62 -0.20 -19.93
C THR A 690 0.90 -1.53 -19.85
N LEU A 691 -0.42 -1.49 -19.78
CA LEU A 691 -1.30 -2.64 -19.74
C LEU A 691 -2.00 -2.83 -21.08
N GLU A 692 -1.98 -4.05 -21.60
CA GLU A 692 -2.85 -4.46 -22.70
C GLU A 692 -4.05 -5.20 -22.11
N LEU A 693 -5.23 -4.61 -22.24
CA LEU A 693 -6.50 -5.13 -21.75
C LEU A 693 -7.28 -5.67 -22.93
N ILE A 694 -7.56 -6.97 -22.91
CA ILE A 694 -8.30 -7.62 -24.00
C ILE A 694 -9.61 -8.15 -23.44
N LYS A 695 -10.72 -7.68 -24.01
CA LYS A 695 -12.06 -8.17 -23.74
C LYS A 695 -12.43 -9.22 -24.79
N SER A 696 -12.64 -10.46 -24.36
CA SER A 696 -13.16 -11.52 -25.23
C SER A 696 -14.68 -11.38 -25.38
N GLU A 697 -15.21 -11.88 -26.53
CA GLU A 697 -16.65 -11.86 -26.85
C GLU A 697 -17.47 -12.74 -25.91
#